data_bcd6e5715c395281656088d0c6b3c983
#
_entry.id   bcd6e5715c395281656088d0c6b3c983
#
_cell.length_a   1.000
_cell.length_b   1.000
_cell.length_c   1.000
_cell.angle_alpha   90.00
_cell.angle_beta   90.00
_cell.angle_gamma   90.00
#
_symmetry.space_group_name_H-M   'P 1'
#
loop_
_entity.id
_entity.type
_entity.pdbx_description
1 polymer ?
#
loop_
_entity_poly.entity_id
_entity_poly.type
_entity_poly.pdbx_seq_one_letter_code
_entity_poly.pdbx_strand_id
1 'polypeptide(L)'
;MAAIGAIRKHGVFLLVIIGVALLAFLLGDMTKVVDMFSDRNTMVKINGTKFNDEYQKQFQQNLALWKVIYDKSSLEETENYQVHEMTWQQLLENQLLDQELKKLGLLFSKDMIASSNEELIASLNTQQPNQLLYKLFTTIAQTSSPEIAYGFLANIEEYKDQQNVSDYYDAYKAIERFHIADKKRMYYYAMVQGAQNFSDVMAQKIATDNKGALVELAVINPNMPAFSSLIPNVTDKEIKAYYKEHKNRYKYTENMRDIDVAVLPIAPSNADLKEIEDTVRAQYARFAAAASIADFNKAEMKGAVDSTYYKREDISLTELDSLIFDVPVGSYIEPFKYENRAWYYGKVFGSALRPDSLQISYLVIDYKTKQNQQSQRTKKQARHEADSLKNVIIANPNAIFALLPGYLAGRNANDSTEWVSDYPAIRNLYDSLLKYGAQGKPYVQENRGTFVVFQVRQATRPIEKRMFAIYPTEIKASENTVNEIQAAANQLAASSTSAAQFLEVANQNGIQIVRGDNVTSMSAVVGQFPNCREIVTWAFSDNTKKDDISDVMKIEGQYFAVAALRNIKTKGTADFKDISGIIEAELKAEKKLEMVENQVKEDLAKTNSISALAEKYSAPSRDSIRLGFALDVYQNAQVENSAIGKIFAMQASNAPQVVSGHNNVYLVAIHNFEESQPSPGYTYEKMMLQNIIGGRNRNEATIMEGLKEKADIFDNRCRFYQK
;
A
#
# COMPACT_ATOMS: atom_id res chain seq x y z
N MET A 1 -30.26 50.91 57.59
CA MET A 1 -31.40 49.96 57.51
C MET A 1 -32.26 50.15 56.21
N ALA A 2 -31.92 51.12 55.33
CA ALA A 2 -32.71 51.32 54.09
C ALA A 2 -32.37 50.33 52.94
N ALA A 3 -31.17 49.72 52.91
CA ALA A 3 -30.75 48.82 51.84
C ALA A 3 -31.43 47.43 51.91
N ILE A 4 -31.73 46.94 53.09
CA ILE A 4 -32.36 45.60 53.29
C ILE A 4 -33.86 45.62 52.87
N GLY A 5 -34.53 46.79 52.99
CA GLY A 5 -35.93 46.96 52.56
C GLY A 5 -36.07 46.94 51.03
N ALA A 6 -35.11 47.49 50.26
CA ALA A 6 -35.08 47.46 48.81
C ALA A 6 -34.84 46.06 48.25
N ILE A 7 -33.97 45.28 48.88
CA ILE A 7 -33.69 43.91 48.51
C ILE A 7 -34.91 42.98 48.72
N ARG A 8 -35.68 43.25 49.78
CA ARG A 8 -36.91 42.47 50.08
C ARG A 8 -38.05 42.77 49.12
N LYS A 9 -38.11 44.00 48.55
CA LYS A 9 -39.13 44.43 47.57
C LYS A 9 -38.88 43.87 46.15
N HIS A 10 -37.64 43.55 45.87
CA HIS A 10 -37.23 42.95 44.56
C HIS A 10 -36.73 41.50 44.70
N GLY A 11 -37.06 40.80 45.76
CA GLY A 11 -36.61 39.44 46.07
C GLY A 11 -36.93 38.43 44.96
N VAL A 12 -38.11 38.56 44.37
CA VAL A 12 -38.50 37.69 43.20
C VAL A 12 -37.65 38.02 41.98
N PHE A 13 -37.36 39.30 41.72
CA PHE A 13 -36.52 39.74 40.61
C PHE A 13 -35.07 39.27 40.80
N LEU A 14 -34.55 39.33 42.01
CA LEU A 14 -33.22 38.81 42.36
C LEU A 14 -33.16 37.26 42.18
N LEU A 15 -34.21 36.56 42.55
CA LEU A 15 -34.33 35.10 42.42
C LEU A 15 -34.40 34.69 40.95
N VAL A 16 -35.08 35.46 40.11
CA VAL A 16 -35.10 35.27 38.64
C VAL A 16 -33.72 35.51 38.03
N ILE A 17 -33.01 36.59 38.43
CA ILE A 17 -31.65 36.86 37.93
C ILE A 17 -30.69 35.74 38.34
N ILE A 18 -30.73 35.29 39.58
CA ILE A 18 -29.89 34.19 40.07
C ILE A 18 -30.29 32.88 39.34
N GLY A 19 -31.59 32.64 39.12
CA GLY A 19 -32.07 31.51 38.33
C GLY A 19 -31.59 31.52 36.91
N VAL A 20 -31.64 32.68 36.22
CA VAL A 20 -31.13 32.85 34.87
C VAL A 20 -29.61 32.73 34.82
N ALA A 21 -28.88 33.25 35.79
CA ALA A 21 -27.44 33.09 35.87
C ALA A 21 -27.01 31.66 36.15
N LEU A 22 -27.71 30.92 37.00
CA LEU A 22 -27.53 29.49 37.21
C LEU A 22 -27.86 28.67 35.97
N LEU A 23 -28.94 29.04 35.25
CA LEU A 23 -29.35 28.40 34.02
C LEU A 23 -28.33 28.67 32.92
N ALA A 24 -27.78 29.89 32.81
CA ALA A 24 -26.72 30.24 31.86
C ALA A 24 -25.40 29.52 32.20
N PHE A 25 -25.09 29.34 33.49
CA PHE A 25 -23.92 28.55 33.93
C PHE A 25 -24.10 27.07 33.60
N LEU A 26 -25.28 26.50 33.88
CA LEU A 26 -25.63 25.11 33.52
C LEU A 26 -25.65 24.89 32.00
N LEU A 27 -26.15 25.85 31.25
CA LEU A 27 -26.14 25.79 29.80
C LEU A 27 -24.71 25.96 29.22
N GLY A 28 -23.85 26.75 29.87
CA GLY A 28 -22.43 26.85 29.49
C GLY A 28 -21.63 25.58 29.78
N ASP A 29 -21.95 24.86 30.85
CA ASP A 29 -21.38 23.53 31.13
C ASP A 29 -22.04 22.44 30.30
N MET A 30 -23.30 22.59 29.88
CA MET A 30 -23.97 21.65 28.95
C MET A 30 -23.30 21.64 27.59
N THR A 31 -22.72 22.73 27.12
CA THR A 31 -21.95 22.70 25.84
C THR A 31 -20.71 21.80 25.98
N LYS A 32 -20.01 21.82 27.10
CA LYS A 32 -18.91 20.89 27.39
C LYS A 32 -19.40 19.45 27.57
N VAL A 33 -20.57 19.27 28.21
CA VAL A 33 -21.19 17.94 28.39
C VAL A 33 -21.71 17.42 27.03
N VAL A 34 -22.32 18.28 26.21
CA VAL A 34 -22.75 17.93 24.85
C VAL A 34 -21.53 17.62 23.97
N ASP A 35 -20.43 18.37 24.09
CA ASP A 35 -19.17 18.07 23.40
C ASP A 35 -18.50 16.78 23.90
N MET A 36 -18.66 16.42 25.18
CA MET A 36 -18.25 15.12 25.71
C MET A 36 -19.07 13.95 25.16
N PHE A 37 -20.34 14.19 24.83
CA PHE A 37 -21.24 13.20 24.19
C PHE A 37 -21.27 13.33 22.66
N SER A 38 -20.73 14.40 22.08
CA SER A 38 -20.68 14.57 20.65
C SER A 38 -19.52 13.74 20.08
N ASP A 39 -19.77 13.06 18.96
CA ASP A 39 -18.72 12.30 18.24
C ASP A 39 -17.73 13.22 17.50
N ARG A 40 -17.83 14.57 17.67
CA ARG A 40 -16.91 15.54 17.04
C ARG A 40 -15.45 15.32 17.41
N ASN A 41 -15.17 14.97 18.68
CA ASN A 41 -13.82 14.69 19.18
C ASN A 41 -13.49 13.20 19.17
N THR A 42 -14.35 12.37 18.58
CA THR A 42 -14.10 10.94 18.45
C THR A 42 -13.46 10.68 17.11
N MET A 43 -12.24 10.11 17.12
CA MET A 43 -11.55 9.69 15.92
C MET A 43 -12.08 8.34 15.46
N VAL A 44 -12.10 7.35 16.35
CA VAL A 44 -12.56 6.00 16.06
C VAL A 44 -13.39 5.42 17.21
N LYS A 45 -14.48 4.71 16.86
CA LYS A 45 -15.35 4.01 17.82
C LYS A 45 -15.77 2.66 17.23
N ILE A 46 -15.71 1.62 18.05
CA ILE A 46 -16.06 0.25 17.65
C ILE A 46 -17.04 -0.28 18.70
N ASN A 47 -18.25 -0.67 18.28
CA ASN A 47 -19.30 -1.16 19.16
C ASN A 47 -19.55 -0.27 20.38
N GLY A 48 -19.62 1.05 20.15
CA GLY A 48 -19.86 2.05 21.17
C GLY A 48 -18.64 2.47 22.02
N THR A 49 -17.51 1.78 21.93
CA THR A 49 -16.28 2.10 22.66
C THR A 49 -15.34 2.96 21.85
N LYS A 50 -14.82 4.05 22.42
CA LYS A 50 -13.84 4.96 21.79
C LYS A 50 -12.43 4.42 21.96
N PHE A 51 -11.62 4.51 20.88
CA PHE A 51 -10.24 4.00 20.84
C PHE A 51 -9.22 5.05 20.35
N ASN A 52 -9.47 6.33 20.58
CA ASN A 52 -8.61 7.42 20.11
C ASN A 52 -7.16 7.26 20.56
N ASP A 53 -6.94 7.09 21.88
CA ASP A 53 -5.59 7.02 22.48
C ASP A 53 -4.86 5.75 22.01
N GLU A 54 -5.59 4.63 21.97
CA GLU A 54 -5.03 3.36 21.49
C GLU A 54 -4.64 3.44 20.02
N TYR A 55 -5.49 4.06 19.19
CA TYR A 55 -5.19 4.30 17.78
C TYR A 55 -3.92 5.14 17.60
N GLN A 56 -3.81 6.26 18.32
CA GLN A 56 -2.64 7.13 18.25
C GLN A 56 -1.36 6.41 18.69
N LYS A 57 -1.43 5.66 19.79
CA LYS A 57 -0.30 4.86 20.26
C LYS A 57 0.15 3.83 19.21
N GLN A 58 -0.80 3.06 18.66
CA GLN A 58 -0.49 2.06 17.63
C GLN A 58 0.02 2.71 16.36
N PHE A 59 -0.50 3.88 15.99
CA PHE A 59 -0.01 4.63 14.84
C PHE A 59 1.46 5.04 15.01
N GLN A 60 1.85 5.59 16.17
CA GLN A 60 3.25 5.96 16.43
C GLN A 60 4.17 4.74 16.38
N GLN A 61 3.75 3.61 16.92
CA GLN A 61 4.51 2.36 16.88
C GLN A 61 4.68 1.83 15.44
N ASN A 62 3.62 1.87 14.65
CA ASN A 62 3.68 1.47 13.25
C ASN A 62 4.54 2.43 12.43
N LEU A 63 4.47 3.73 12.71
CA LEU A 63 5.31 4.76 12.08
C LEU A 63 6.80 4.51 12.36
N ALA A 64 7.14 4.23 13.62
CA ALA A 64 8.49 3.89 14.02
C ALA A 64 8.99 2.61 13.30
N LEU A 65 8.14 1.58 13.23
CA LEU A 65 8.46 0.36 12.50
C LEU A 65 8.78 0.62 11.02
N TRP A 66 7.98 1.44 10.33
CA TRP A 66 8.21 1.79 8.93
C TRP A 66 9.51 2.57 8.75
N LYS A 67 9.75 3.58 9.58
CA LYS A 67 11.00 4.36 9.55
C LYS A 67 12.24 3.48 9.72
N VAL A 68 12.23 2.62 10.74
CA VAL A 68 13.37 1.74 11.04
C VAL A 68 13.59 0.69 9.94
N ILE A 69 12.53 0.07 9.44
CA ILE A 69 12.64 -0.98 8.43
C ILE A 69 13.11 -0.44 7.07
N TYR A 70 12.70 0.78 6.70
CA TYR A 70 13.05 1.39 5.41
C TYR A 70 14.19 2.41 5.49
N ASP A 71 14.84 2.54 6.66
CA ASP A 71 15.92 3.50 6.92
C ASP A 71 15.55 4.94 6.52
N LYS A 72 14.36 5.37 6.96
CA LYS A 72 13.82 6.70 6.63
C LYS A 72 13.73 7.57 7.89
N SER A 73 14.16 8.83 7.77
CA SER A 73 13.95 9.83 8.83
C SER A 73 12.52 10.35 8.87
N SER A 74 11.85 10.40 7.70
CA SER A 74 10.44 10.80 7.55
C SER A 74 9.77 9.98 6.45
N LEU A 75 8.46 9.81 6.55
CA LEU A 75 7.66 9.17 5.50
C LEU A 75 7.06 10.21 4.56
N GLU A 76 6.87 9.83 3.32
CA GLU A 76 6.09 10.58 2.35
C GLU A 76 4.59 10.53 2.70
N GLU A 77 3.80 11.44 2.14
CA GLU A 77 2.35 11.54 2.44
C GLU A 77 1.62 10.22 2.16
N THR A 78 1.93 9.57 1.03
CA THR A 78 1.34 8.27 0.66
C THR A 78 1.72 7.15 1.61
N GLU A 79 2.97 7.10 2.07
CA GLU A 79 3.44 6.12 3.05
C GLU A 79 2.78 6.35 4.41
N ASN A 80 2.70 7.61 4.84
CA ASN A 80 2.03 7.98 6.08
C ASN A 80 0.55 7.58 6.05
N TYR A 81 -0.13 7.80 4.92
CA TYR A 81 -1.49 7.31 4.70
C TYR A 81 -1.58 5.79 4.83
N GLN A 82 -0.66 5.03 4.22
CA GLN A 82 -0.64 3.57 4.34
C GLN A 82 -0.47 3.10 5.79
N VAL A 83 0.36 3.79 6.58
CA VAL A 83 0.51 3.50 8.01
C VAL A 83 -0.80 3.77 8.77
N HIS A 84 -1.54 4.85 8.45
CA HIS A 84 -2.85 5.13 9.03
C HIS A 84 -3.87 4.03 8.71
N GLU A 85 -3.94 3.59 7.44
CA GLU A 85 -4.86 2.53 7.03
C GLU A 85 -4.51 1.18 7.67
N MET A 86 -3.23 0.82 7.67
CA MET A 86 -2.76 -0.39 8.33
C MET A 86 -3.09 -0.38 9.82
N THR A 87 -2.85 0.76 10.50
CA THR A 87 -3.14 0.91 11.94
C THR A 87 -4.64 0.72 12.22
N TRP A 88 -5.48 1.32 11.40
CA TRP A 88 -6.93 1.21 11.55
C TRP A 88 -7.42 -0.22 11.34
N GLN A 89 -7.01 -0.87 10.26
CA GLN A 89 -7.41 -2.25 9.98
C GLN A 89 -6.99 -3.18 11.12
N GLN A 90 -5.77 -3.04 11.61
CA GLN A 90 -5.26 -3.84 12.73
C GLN A 90 -6.01 -3.58 14.03
N LEU A 91 -6.27 -2.30 14.37
CA LEU A 91 -7.03 -1.96 15.58
C LEU A 91 -8.44 -2.54 15.50
N LEU A 92 -9.13 -2.34 14.37
CA LEU A 92 -10.49 -2.84 14.15
C LEU A 92 -10.55 -4.36 14.28
N GLU A 93 -9.70 -5.08 13.55
CA GLU A 93 -9.67 -6.54 13.57
C GLU A 93 -9.34 -7.09 14.96
N ASN A 94 -8.35 -6.52 15.63
CA ASN A 94 -7.98 -6.94 16.98
C ASN A 94 -9.12 -6.73 17.97
N GLN A 95 -9.81 -5.59 17.91
CA GLN A 95 -10.92 -5.29 18.81
C GLN A 95 -12.12 -6.19 18.58
N LEU A 96 -12.42 -6.52 17.32
CA LEU A 96 -13.49 -7.47 16.98
C LEU A 96 -13.15 -8.88 17.46
N LEU A 97 -11.92 -9.34 17.24
CA LEU A 97 -11.45 -10.64 17.73
C LEU A 97 -11.44 -10.72 19.26
N ASP A 98 -10.98 -9.68 19.95
CA ASP A 98 -10.97 -9.66 21.40
C ASP A 98 -12.38 -9.72 22.00
N GLN A 99 -13.36 -9.06 21.36
CA GLN A 99 -14.77 -9.14 21.78
C GLN A 99 -15.34 -10.54 21.57
N GLU A 100 -15.05 -11.20 20.43
CA GLU A 100 -15.51 -12.55 20.16
C GLU A 100 -14.83 -13.58 21.06
N LEU A 101 -13.51 -13.50 21.24
CA LEU A 101 -12.77 -14.38 22.14
C LEU A 101 -13.26 -14.24 23.60
N LYS A 102 -13.56 -13.02 24.02
CA LYS A 102 -14.15 -12.77 25.34
C LYS A 102 -15.52 -13.40 25.52
N LYS A 103 -16.40 -13.36 24.49
CA LYS A 103 -17.71 -14.07 24.51
C LYS A 103 -17.55 -15.58 24.66
N LEU A 104 -16.47 -16.13 24.10
CA LEU A 104 -16.13 -17.54 24.21
C LEU A 104 -15.40 -17.92 25.51
N GLY A 105 -15.18 -16.94 26.39
CA GLY A 105 -14.45 -17.15 27.65
C GLY A 105 -12.94 -17.29 27.48
N LEU A 106 -12.39 -16.94 26.34
CA LEU A 106 -10.98 -17.01 26.02
C LEU A 106 -10.35 -15.63 26.16
N LEU A 107 -9.50 -15.51 27.16
CA LEU A 107 -8.71 -14.29 27.37
C LEU A 107 -7.23 -14.63 27.24
N PHE A 108 -6.50 -13.85 26.47
CA PHE A 108 -5.05 -13.94 26.45
C PHE A 108 -4.51 -13.40 27.77
N SER A 109 -4.04 -14.29 28.63
CA SER A 109 -3.43 -13.93 29.91
C SER A 109 -2.07 -13.25 29.70
N LYS A 110 -1.58 -12.57 30.74
CA LYS A 110 -0.23 -12.00 30.72
C LYS A 110 0.84 -13.06 30.47
N ASP A 111 0.66 -14.25 31.01
CA ASP A 111 1.60 -15.37 30.83
C ASP A 111 1.59 -15.88 29.38
N MET A 112 0.41 -15.97 28.74
CA MET A 112 0.31 -16.32 27.32
C MET A 112 0.98 -15.27 26.42
N ILE A 113 0.85 -13.99 26.75
CA ILE A 113 1.52 -12.90 26.02
C ILE A 113 3.04 -13.01 26.21
N ALA A 114 3.51 -13.21 27.44
CA ALA A 114 4.94 -13.40 27.73
C ALA A 114 5.54 -14.57 26.97
N SER A 115 4.88 -15.74 27.03
CA SER A 115 5.31 -16.93 26.27
C SER A 115 5.31 -16.70 24.75
N SER A 116 4.32 -15.95 24.24
CA SER A 116 4.30 -15.58 22.80
C SER A 116 5.46 -14.66 22.41
N ASN A 117 5.89 -13.77 23.30
CA ASN A 117 7.02 -12.88 23.06
C ASN A 117 8.36 -13.65 23.11
N GLU A 118 8.50 -14.60 24.04
CA GLU A 118 9.65 -15.49 24.07
C GLU A 118 9.76 -16.31 22.77
N GLU A 119 8.63 -16.84 22.27
CA GLU A 119 8.58 -17.55 21.00
C GLU A 119 8.94 -16.64 19.82
N LEU A 120 8.45 -15.38 19.81
CA LEU A 120 8.78 -14.39 18.78
C LEU A 120 10.30 -14.16 18.72
N ILE A 121 10.96 -13.90 19.85
CA ILE A 121 12.42 -13.72 19.93
C ILE A 121 13.16 -15.00 19.55
N ALA A 122 12.72 -16.16 20.03
CA ALA A 122 13.32 -17.45 19.71
C ALA A 122 13.25 -17.77 18.20
N SER A 123 12.27 -17.21 17.48
CA SER A 123 12.14 -17.38 16.03
C SER A 123 13.37 -16.91 15.25
N LEU A 124 14.13 -15.92 15.76
CA LEU A 124 15.37 -15.45 15.13
C LEU A 124 16.43 -16.55 14.95
N ASN A 125 16.36 -17.60 15.76
CA ASN A 125 17.30 -18.73 15.70
C ASN A 125 16.75 -19.92 14.86
N THR A 126 15.64 -19.73 14.17
CA THR A 126 15.01 -20.77 13.33
C THR A 126 15.31 -20.55 11.84
N GLN A 127 15.04 -21.56 11.02
CA GLN A 127 15.16 -21.43 9.56
C GLN A 127 14.10 -20.51 8.92
N GLN A 128 13.01 -20.25 9.64
CA GLN A 128 11.92 -19.39 9.21
C GLN A 128 11.59 -18.36 10.32
N PRO A 129 12.45 -17.35 10.52
CA PRO A 129 12.20 -16.32 11.51
C PRO A 129 10.99 -15.45 11.13
N ASN A 130 10.39 -14.82 12.14
CA ASN A 130 9.44 -13.75 11.86
C ASN A 130 10.12 -12.66 11.01
N GLN A 131 9.59 -12.41 9.82
CA GLN A 131 10.25 -11.56 8.82
C GLN A 131 10.45 -10.12 9.28
N LEU A 132 9.46 -9.52 9.97
CA LEU A 132 9.56 -8.16 10.48
C LEU A 132 10.58 -8.05 11.60
N LEU A 133 10.57 -9.02 12.53
CA LEU A 133 11.56 -9.07 13.60
C LEU A 133 12.96 -9.30 13.05
N TYR A 134 13.12 -10.18 12.07
CA TYR A 134 14.42 -10.42 11.44
C TYR A 134 14.95 -9.18 10.73
N LYS A 135 14.08 -8.41 10.08
CA LYS A 135 14.46 -7.15 9.44
C LYS A 135 14.87 -6.09 10.47
N LEU A 136 14.12 -5.96 11.55
CA LEU A 136 14.50 -5.10 12.68
C LEU A 136 15.84 -5.53 13.29
N PHE A 137 16.01 -6.83 13.52
CA PHE A 137 17.29 -7.41 14.00
C PHE A 137 18.46 -7.08 13.09
N THR A 138 18.32 -7.27 11.78
CA THR A 138 19.39 -6.97 10.82
C THR A 138 19.71 -5.49 10.75
N THR A 139 18.71 -4.61 10.85
CA THR A 139 18.93 -3.15 10.90
C THR A 139 19.76 -2.76 12.13
N ILE A 140 19.46 -3.31 13.30
CA ILE A 140 20.23 -3.06 14.52
C ILE A 140 21.64 -3.65 14.38
N ALA A 141 21.78 -4.85 13.83
CA ALA A 141 23.06 -5.54 13.66
C ALA A 141 24.01 -4.84 12.67
N GLN A 142 23.50 -4.01 11.75
CA GLN A 142 24.35 -3.18 10.87
C GLN A 142 25.17 -2.13 11.64
N THR A 143 24.67 -1.65 12.77
CA THR A 143 25.34 -0.64 13.63
C THR A 143 26.00 -1.24 14.88
N SER A 144 25.81 -2.56 15.11
CA SER A 144 26.32 -3.32 16.25
C SER A 144 26.74 -4.73 15.82
N SER A 145 27.02 -5.65 16.77
CA SER A 145 27.17 -7.07 16.44
C SER A 145 25.81 -7.80 16.52
N PRO A 146 25.65 -8.96 15.83
CA PRO A 146 24.45 -9.79 15.95
C PRO A 146 24.12 -10.19 17.39
N GLU A 147 25.13 -10.47 18.22
CA GLU A 147 24.97 -10.82 19.63
C GLU A 147 24.39 -9.66 20.44
N ILE A 148 24.88 -8.43 20.18
CA ILE A 148 24.38 -7.21 20.81
C ILE A 148 22.95 -6.94 20.36
N ALA A 149 22.65 -7.07 19.06
CA ALA A 149 21.31 -6.90 18.52
C ALA A 149 20.30 -7.90 19.12
N TYR A 150 20.70 -9.17 19.24
CA TYR A 150 19.88 -10.20 19.88
C TYR A 150 19.65 -9.90 21.38
N GLY A 151 20.72 -9.59 22.11
CA GLY A 151 20.63 -9.22 23.52
C GLY A 151 19.77 -7.99 23.78
N PHE A 152 19.83 -6.98 22.90
CA PHE A 152 18.99 -5.81 22.96
C PHE A 152 17.50 -6.17 22.76
N LEU A 153 17.17 -6.94 21.74
CA LEU A 153 15.78 -7.36 21.47
C LEU A 153 15.22 -8.28 22.57
N ALA A 154 16.04 -9.17 23.10
CA ALA A 154 15.65 -10.07 24.19
C ALA A 154 15.33 -9.33 25.51
N ASN A 155 15.95 -8.18 25.75
CA ASN A 155 15.78 -7.37 26.96
C ASN A 155 15.22 -5.98 26.68
N ILE A 156 14.43 -5.84 25.60
CA ILE A 156 14.04 -4.53 25.07
C ILE A 156 13.21 -3.69 26.05
N GLU A 157 12.49 -4.30 26.97
CA GLU A 157 11.71 -3.61 28.02
C GLU A 157 12.58 -2.78 28.96
N GLU A 158 13.86 -3.10 29.12
CA GLU A 158 14.79 -2.33 29.93
C GLU A 158 15.18 -0.99 29.29
N TYR A 159 14.93 -0.87 27.97
CA TYR A 159 15.31 0.30 27.16
C TYR A 159 14.13 1.24 26.86
N LYS A 160 12.93 0.96 27.36
CA LYS A 160 11.67 1.69 27.03
C LYS A 160 11.73 3.20 27.27
N ASP A 161 12.50 3.65 28.28
CA ASP A 161 12.59 5.06 28.67
C ASP A 161 13.84 5.77 28.08
N GLN A 162 14.58 5.10 27.21
CA GLN A 162 15.80 5.65 26.59
C GLN A 162 15.47 6.30 25.25
N GLN A 163 15.61 7.62 25.17
CA GLN A 163 15.26 8.41 23.97
C GLN A 163 16.04 8.02 22.70
N ASN A 164 17.29 7.61 22.85
CA ASN A 164 18.13 7.25 21.71
C ASN A 164 17.76 5.91 21.04
N VAL A 165 16.89 5.12 21.63
CA VAL A 165 16.42 3.82 21.12
C VAL A 165 14.90 3.72 21.06
N SER A 166 14.18 4.82 21.31
CA SER A 166 12.71 4.85 21.33
C SER A 166 12.06 4.29 20.06
N ASP A 167 12.61 4.62 18.89
CA ASP A 167 12.07 4.15 17.60
C ASP A 167 12.22 2.63 17.45
N TYR A 168 13.31 2.05 17.93
CA TYR A 168 13.50 0.59 17.93
C TYR A 168 12.54 -0.11 18.93
N TYR A 169 12.33 0.50 20.09
CA TYR A 169 11.37 0.01 21.08
C TYR A 169 9.94 0.03 20.50
N ASP A 170 9.52 1.15 19.94
CA ASP A 170 8.19 1.29 19.34
C ASP A 170 7.99 0.36 18.13
N ALA A 171 9.02 0.21 17.28
CA ALA A 171 9.01 -0.75 16.19
C ALA A 171 8.85 -2.19 16.69
N TYR A 172 9.57 -2.58 17.75
CA TYR A 172 9.40 -3.90 18.34
C TYR A 172 8.00 -4.09 18.92
N LYS A 173 7.44 -3.08 19.62
CA LYS A 173 6.08 -3.14 20.17
C LYS A 173 5.01 -3.28 19.09
N ALA A 174 5.23 -2.71 17.90
CA ALA A 174 4.37 -2.98 16.74
C ALA A 174 4.45 -4.45 16.31
N ILE A 175 5.66 -5.01 16.20
CA ILE A 175 5.88 -6.41 15.79
C ILE A 175 5.27 -7.37 16.83
N GLU A 176 5.49 -7.14 18.12
CA GLU A 176 4.90 -7.89 19.22
C GLU A 176 3.37 -7.92 19.12
N ARG A 177 2.75 -6.76 18.90
CA ARG A 177 1.30 -6.63 18.73
C ARG A 177 0.80 -7.43 17.52
N PHE A 178 1.51 -7.39 16.39
CA PHE A 178 1.15 -8.18 15.20
C PHE A 178 1.22 -9.68 15.49
N HIS A 179 2.28 -10.12 16.13
CA HIS A 179 2.46 -11.53 16.48
C HIS A 179 1.33 -12.04 17.40
N ILE A 180 0.98 -11.27 18.43
CA ILE A 180 -0.13 -11.60 19.34
C ILE A 180 -1.47 -11.60 18.59
N ALA A 181 -1.70 -10.63 17.72
CA ALA A 181 -2.90 -10.55 16.91
C ALA A 181 -3.05 -11.76 15.97
N ASP A 182 -1.96 -12.18 15.34
CA ASP A 182 -1.95 -13.39 14.49
C ASP A 182 -2.27 -14.65 15.30
N LYS A 183 -1.74 -14.76 16.51
CA LYS A 183 -2.08 -15.88 17.40
C LYS A 183 -3.57 -15.87 17.78
N LYS A 184 -4.12 -14.71 18.17
CA LYS A 184 -5.55 -14.59 18.48
C LYS A 184 -6.42 -14.99 17.29
N ARG A 185 -6.05 -14.54 16.09
CA ARG A 185 -6.72 -14.85 14.84
C ARG A 185 -6.69 -16.36 14.58
N MET A 186 -5.52 -16.96 14.67
CA MET A 186 -5.34 -18.40 14.48
C MET A 186 -6.20 -19.22 15.45
N TYR A 187 -6.23 -18.85 16.74
CA TYR A 187 -7.08 -19.52 17.74
C TYR A 187 -8.56 -19.38 17.43
N TYR A 188 -9.01 -18.17 17.11
CA TYR A 188 -10.42 -17.91 16.78
C TYR A 188 -10.86 -18.71 15.54
N TYR A 189 -10.07 -18.69 14.50
CA TYR A 189 -10.37 -19.45 13.28
C TYR A 189 -10.32 -20.94 13.46
N ALA A 190 -9.36 -21.46 14.22
CA ALA A 190 -9.31 -22.88 14.56
C ALA A 190 -10.59 -23.34 15.29
N MET A 191 -11.12 -22.47 16.18
CA MET A 191 -12.39 -22.78 16.87
C MET A 191 -13.59 -22.70 15.94
N VAL A 192 -13.68 -21.68 15.08
CA VAL A 192 -14.76 -21.60 14.09
C VAL A 192 -14.73 -22.79 13.15
N GLN A 193 -13.55 -23.24 12.73
CA GLN A 193 -13.37 -24.41 11.90
C GLN A 193 -13.70 -25.71 12.67
N GLY A 194 -13.26 -25.82 13.92
CA GLY A 194 -13.52 -26.98 14.77
C GLY A 194 -14.99 -27.13 15.18
N ALA A 195 -15.73 -26.02 15.24
CA ALA A 195 -17.16 -26.02 15.52
C ALA A 195 -18.00 -26.53 14.33
N GLN A 196 -17.42 -26.64 13.13
CA GLN A 196 -18.11 -27.18 11.94
C GLN A 196 -18.13 -28.72 12.02
N ASN A 197 -19.11 -29.24 12.73
CA ASN A 197 -19.35 -30.68 12.80
C ASN A 197 -20.52 -31.07 11.89
N PHE A 198 -20.26 -31.92 10.92
CA PHE A 198 -21.25 -32.40 9.98
C PHE A 198 -21.82 -33.74 10.47
N SER A 199 -23.10 -33.75 10.82
CA SER A 199 -23.78 -34.94 11.29
C SER A 199 -24.00 -35.96 10.16
N ASP A 200 -24.17 -37.25 10.51
CA ASP A 200 -24.54 -38.27 9.55
C ASP A 200 -25.85 -37.94 8.81
N VAL A 201 -26.78 -37.28 9.50
CA VAL A 201 -28.04 -36.80 8.89
C VAL A 201 -27.80 -35.80 7.77
N MET A 202 -26.89 -34.83 7.97
CA MET A 202 -26.51 -33.87 6.93
C MET A 202 -25.80 -34.58 5.77
N ALA A 203 -24.88 -35.48 6.06
CA ALA A 203 -24.19 -36.27 5.05
C ALA A 203 -25.14 -37.20 4.27
N GLN A 204 -26.08 -37.80 4.94
CA GLN A 204 -27.14 -38.62 4.32
C GLN A 204 -28.01 -37.74 3.38
N LYS A 205 -28.36 -36.51 3.82
CA LYS A 205 -29.13 -35.60 2.98
C LYS A 205 -28.35 -35.23 1.72
N ILE A 206 -27.06 -34.92 1.85
CA ILE A 206 -26.21 -34.61 0.68
C ILE A 206 -26.10 -35.85 -0.22
N ALA A 207 -25.95 -37.06 0.32
CA ALA A 207 -25.92 -38.30 -0.47
C ALA A 207 -27.22 -38.45 -1.26
N THR A 208 -28.36 -38.22 -0.61
CA THR A 208 -29.67 -38.32 -1.23
C THR A 208 -29.92 -37.23 -2.28
N ASP A 209 -29.48 -36.02 -2.01
CA ASP A 209 -29.64 -34.87 -2.91
C ASP A 209 -28.57 -34.83 -4.02
N ASN A 210 -27.50 -35.62 -3.91
CA ASN A 210 -26.42 -35.66 -4.92
C ASN A 210 -26.83 -36.53 -6.13
N LYS A 211 -27.92 -36.12 -6.77
CA LYS A 211 -28.41 -36.78 -7.97
C LYS A 211 -27.68 -36.27 -9.19
N GLY A 212 -27.44 -37.14 -10.15
CA GLY A 212 -27.01 -36.76 -11.50
C GLY A 212 -28.17 -36.71 -12.47
N ALA A 213 -28.08 -35.95 -13.50
CA ALA A 213 -28.97 -35.98 -14.66
C ALA A 213 -28.12 -36.03 -15.93
N LEU A 214 -28.37 -37.02 -16.79
CA LEU A 214 -27.80 -37.05 -18.13
C LEU A 214 -28.73 -36.25 -19.04
N VAL A 215 -28.25 -35.18 -19.64
CA VAL A 215 -29.06 -34.24 -20.41
C VAL A 215 -28.43 -33.87 -21.73
N GLU A 216 -29.26 -33.63 -22.73
CA GLU A 216 -28.90 -32.77 -23.88
C GLU A 216 -29.18 -31.32 -23.48
N LEU A 217 -28.27 -30.40 -23.79
CA LEU A 217 -28.31 -29.04 -23.28
C LEU A 217 -27.87 -28.03 -24.34
N ALA A 218 -28.60 -26.91 -24.47
CA ALA A 218 -28.07 -25.71 -25.11
C ALA A 218 -28.25 -24.49 -24.19
N VAL A 219 -27.27 -23.59 -24.21
CA VAL A 219 -27.25 -22.37 -23.39
C VAL A 219 -27.49 -21.16 -24.26
N ILE A 220 -28.58 -20.45 -24.00
CA ILE A 220 -29.02 -19.29 -24.76
C ILE A 220 -28.85 -18.03 -23.92
N ASN A 221 -27.90 -17.17 -24.30
CA ASN A 221 -27.70 -15.90 -23.64
C ASN A 221 -28.58 -14.83 -24.30
N PRO A 222 -29.33 -14.03 -23.50
CA PRO A 222 -30.21 -12.96 -24.04
C PRO A 222 -29.47 -11.89 -24.86
N ASN A 223 -28.15 -11.78 -24.71
CA ASN A 223 -27.35 -10.80 -25.47
C ASN A 223 -26.80 -11.32 -26.80
N MET A 224 -27.18 -12.54 -27.22
CA MET A 224 -26.82 -13.05 -28.54
C MET A 224 -27.37 -12.17 -29.66
N PRO A 225 -26.68 -12.05 -30.80
CA PRO A 225 -27.13 -11.24 -31.95
C PRO A 225 -28.56 -11.56 -32.42
N ALA A 226 -28.99 -12.82 -32.34
CA ALA A 226 -30.32 -13.28 -32.67
C ALA A 226 -31.46 -12.56 -31.91
N PHE A 227 -31.16 -12.01 -30.75
CA PHE A 227 -32.08 -11.30 -29.87
C PHE A 227 -31.87 -9.80 -29.80
N SER A 228 -31.06 -9.24 -30.69
CA SER A 228 -30.77 -7.80 -30.72
C SER A 228 -31.96 -6.91 -30.98
N SER A 229 -32.98 -7.44 -31.68
CA SER A 229 -34.26 -6.75 -31.92
C SER A 229 -35.23 -6.73 -30.71
N LEU A 230 -34.97 -7.57 -29.71
CA LEU A 230 -35.77 -7.62 -28.50
C LEU A 230 -35.35 -6.50 -27.54
N ILE A 231 -36.01 -5.37 -27.63
CA ILE A 231 -35.70 -4.19 -26.80
C ILE A 231 -36.76 -4.10 -25.69
N PRO A 232 -36.39 -4.41 -24.42
CA PRO A 232 -37.33 -4.32 -23.31
C PRO A 232 -37.66 -2.85 -22.99
N ASN A 233 -38.92 -2.56 -22.76
CA ASN A 233 -39.35 -1.25 -22.28
C ASN A 233 -39.61 -1.30 -20.77
N VAL A 234 -38.97 -0.38 -20.03
CA VAL A 234 -39.15 -0.22 -18.59
C VAL A 234 -39.60 1.21 -18.32
N THR A 235 -40.67 1.33 -17.55
CA THR A 235 -41.27 2.62 -17.20
C THR A 235 -40.78 3.11 -15.84
N ASP A 236 -40.78 4.42 -15.63
CA ASP A 236 -40.44 5.04 -14.32
C ASP A 236 -41.34 4.50 -13.18
N LYS A 237 -42.58 4.11 -13.49
CA LYS A 237 -43.49 3.53 -12.50
C LYS A 237 -42.97 2.17 -12.01
N GLU A 238 -42.48 1.34 -12.92
CA GLU A 238 -41.92 0.02 -12.59
C GLU A 238 -40.63 0.16 -11.79
N ILE A 239 -39.76 1.08 -12.19
CA ILE A 239 -38.51 1.34 -11.47
C ILE A 239 -38.79 1.77 -10.02
N LYS A 240 -39.75 2.70 -9.82
CA LYS A 240 -40.18 3.15 -8.49
C LYS A 240 -40.81 2.04 -7.66
N ALA A 241 -41.64 1.18 -8.28
CA ALA A 241 -42.26 0.05 -7.60
C ALA A 241 -41.22 -0.97 -7.15
N TYR A 242 -40.28 -1.33 -8.02
CA TYR A 242 -39.18 -2.24 -7.73
C TYR A 242 -38.29 -1.72 -6.60
N TYR A 243 -37.90 -0.43 -6.64
CA TYR A 243 -37.14 0.19 -5.55
C TYR A 243 -37.88 0.08 -4.21
N LYS A 244 -39.16 0.39 -4.19
CA LYS A 244 -39.97 0.36 -2.97
C LYS A 244 -40.03 -1.05 -2.35
N GLU A 245 -40.11 -2.08 -3.18
CA GLU A 245 -40.16 -3.47 -2.76
C GLU A 245 -38.82 -3.98 -2.30
N HIS A 246 -37.71 -3.58 -3.00
CA HIS A 246 -36.39 -4.07 -2.77
C HIS A 246 -35.46 -3.06 -2.05
N LYS A 247 -36.02 -2.05 -1.39
CA LYS A 247 -35.31 -0.95 -0.74
C LYS A 247 -34.16 -1.40 0.18
N ASN A 248 -34.32 -2.57 0.82
CA ASN A 248 -33.31 -3.14 1.72
C ASN A 248 -32.07 -3.70 1.00
N ARG A 249 -32.11 -3.97 -0.31
CA ARG A 249 -30.96 -4.41 -1.12
C ARG A 249 -30.01 -3.25 -1.40
N TYR A 250 -30.53 -2.01 -1.44
CA TYR A 250 -29.79 -0.83 -1.85
C TYR A 250 -29.40 -0.01 -0.62
N LYS A 251 -28.28 -0.36 -0.01
CA LYS A 251 -27.74 0.34 1.17
C LYS A 251 -26.28 0.68 0.97
N TYR A 252 -25.92 1.88 1.36
CA TYR A 252 -24.53 2.28 1.50
C TYR A 252 -24.01 1.86 2.87
N THR A 253 -22.89 1.19 2.92
CA THR A 253 -22.24 0.72 4.15
C THR A 253 -21.55 1.87 4.89
N GLU A 254 -21.17 2.92 4.17
CA GLU A 254 -20.47 4.10 4.69
C GLU A 254 -20.86 5.38 3.93
N ASN A 255 -20.40 6.53 4.42
CA ASN A 255 -20.57 7.79 3.71
C ASN A 255 -19.62 7.85 2.51
N MET A 256 -20.14 8.24 1.34
CA MET A 256 -19.36 8.37 0.12
C MET A 256 -19.62 9.70 -0.58
N ARG A 257 -18.71 10.08 -1.47
CA ARG A 257 -18.80 11.28 -2.30
C ARG A 257 -18.54 10.93 -3.76
N ASP A 258 -19.25 11.58 -4.66
CA ASP A 258 -18.94 11.58 -6.08
C ASP A 258 -18.27 12.92 -6.40
N ILE A 259 -17.02 12.87 -6.88
CA ILE A 259 -16.16 14.05 -7.05
C ILE A 259 -15.63 14.06 -8.48
N ASP A 260 -15.73 15.21 -9.15
CA ASP A 260 -15.06 15.47 -10.43
C ASP A 260 -13.85 16.37 -10.16
N VAL A 261 -12.67 15.98 -10.64
CA VAL A 261 -11.41 16.72 -10.42
C VAL A 261 -10.84 17.19 -11.74
N ALA A 262 -10.68 18.48 -11.90
CA ALA A 262 -9.90 19.08 -12.98
C ALA A 262 -8.41 19.00 -12.62
N VAL A 263 -7.61 18.40 -13.50
CA VAL A 263 -6.18 18.19 -13.28
C VAL A 263 -5.40 19.00 -14.30
N LEU A 264 -4.63 19.99 -13.83
CA LEU A 264 -3.78 20.83 -14.64
C LEU A 264 -2.30 20.51 -14.32
N PRO A 265 -1.59 19.77 -15.17
CA PRO A 265 -0.20 19.40 -14.92
C PRO A 265 0.71 20.62 -15.00
N ILE A 266 1.65 20.76 -14.04
CA ILE A 266 2.69 21.77 -14.04
C ILE A 266 3.83 21.28 -14.94
N ALA A 267 3.66 21.46 -16.25
CA ALA A 267 4.64 21.07 -17.25
C ALA A 267 5.28 22.31 -17.91
N PRO A 268 6.54 22.23 -18.33
CA PRO A 268 7.19 23.34 -19.03
C PRO A 268 6.50 23.64 -20.37
N SER A 269 6.32 24.91 -20.64
CA SER A 269 5.82 25.41 -21.93
C SER A 269 6.88 25.24 -23.04
N ASN A 270 6.47 25.38 -24.30
CA ASN A 270 7.41 25.39 -25.43
C ASN A 270 8.43 26.55 -25.34
N ALA A 271 8.03 27.67 -24.72
CA ALA A 271 8.93 28.78 -24.45
C ALA A 271 9.98 28.40 -23.40
N ASP A 272 9.56 27.74 -22.30
CA ASP A 272 10.48 27.24 -21.27
C ASP A 272 11.47 26.25 -21.85
N LEU A 273 10.98 25.29 -22.65
CA LEU A 273 11.85 24.27 -23.28
C LEU A 273 12.92 24.90 -24.16
N LYS A 274 12.57 25.94 -24.90
CA LYS A 274 13.52 26.67 -25.75
C LYS A 274 14.53 27.46 -24.89
N GLU A 275 14.06 28.19 -23.88
CA GLU A 275 14.93 28.95 -22.98
C GLU A 275 15.92 28.06 -22.24
N ILE A 276 15.46 26.88 -21.76
CA ILE A 276 16.32 25.88 -21.12
C ILE A 276 17.37 25.37 -22.12
N GLU A 277 16.98 25.02 -23.35
CA GLU A 277 17.90 24.57 -24.40
C GLU A 277 18.96 25.66 -24.71
N ASP A 278 18.53 26.90 -24.93
CA ASP A 278 19.43 28.02 -25.22
C ASP A 278 20.41 28.24 -24.04
N THR A 279 19.92 28.14 -22.81
CA THR A 279 20.73 28.26 -21.59
C THR A 279 21.79 27.13 -21.51
N VAL A 280 21.38 25.89 -21.77
CA VAL A 280 22.29 24.74 -21.72
C VAL A 280 23.37 24.86 -22.79
N ARG A 281 23.01 25.25 -24.00
CA ARG A 281 23.97 25.46 -25.10
C ARG A 281 24.96 26.60 -24.78
N ALA A 282 24.51 27.69 -24.17
CA ALA A 282 25.34 28.76 -23.72
C ALA A 282 26.29 28.32 -22.57
N GLN A 283 25.80 27.53 -21.63
CA GLN A 283 26.64 26.95 -20.57
C GLN A 283 27.69 25.99 -21.13
N TYR A 284 27.31 25.11 -22.07
CA TYR A 284 28.23 24.21 -22.75
C TYR A 284 29.32 24.99 -23.51
N ALA A 285 28.97 26.05 -24.21
CA ALA A 285 29.97 26.89 -24.91
C ALA A 285 31.01 27.47 -23.91
N ARG A 286 30.56 27.96 -22.74
CA ARG A 286 31.46 28.41 -21.67
C ARG A 286 32.31 27.27 -21.09
N PHE A 287 31.71 26.09 -20.91
CA PHE A 287 32.40 24.89 -20.47
C PHE A 287 33.50 24.44 -21.43
N ALA A 288 33.21 24.41 -22.72
CA ALA A 288 34.17 24.04 -23.76
C ALA A 288 35.30 25.05 -23.94
N ALA A 289 35.05 26.34 -23.65
CA ALA A 289 36.02 27.43 -23.71
C ALA A 289 36.86 27.58 -22.43
N ALA A 290 36.47 26.94 -21.32
CA ALA A 290 37.19 27.05 -20.04
C ALA A 290 38.59 26.36 -20.10
N ALA A 291 39.57 26.99 -19.47
CA ALA A 291 40.95 26.47 -19.44
C ALA A 291 40.99 25.09 -18.75
N SER A 292 40.15 24.85 -17.74
CA SER A 292 40.02 23.57 -17.08
C SER A 292 38.57 23.38 -16.53
N ILE A 293 38.23 22.11 -16.21
CA ILE A 293 36.97 21.79 -15.53
C ILE A 293 36.89 22.51 -14.17
N ALA A 294 38.03 22.62 -13.48
CA ALA A 294 38.11 23.31 -12.17
C ALA A 294 37.80 24.82 -12.30
N ASP A 295 38.34 25.47 -13.35
CA ASP A 295 38.05 26.90 -13.61
C ASP A 295 36.59 27.14 -13.96
N PHE A 296 35.98 26.25 -14.77
CA PHE A 296 34.55 26.29 -15.07
C PHE A 296 33.71 26.12 -13.79
N ASN A 297 34.00 25.08 -12.99
CA ASN A 297 33.30 24.85 -11.75
C ASN A 297 33.38 26.03 -10.79
N LYS A 298 34.53 26.67 -10.70
CA LYS A 298 34.71 27.87 -9.88
C LYS A 298 33.92 29.06 -10.42
N ALA A 299 33.92 29.26 -11.75
CA ALA A 299 33.17 30.36 -12.39
C ALA A 299 31.67 30.19 -12.28
N GLU A 300 31.15 28.97 -12.41
CA GLU A 300 29.71 28.65 -12.34
C GLU A 300 29.27 28.26 -10.92
N MET A 301 30.09 28.49 -9.89
CA MET A 301 29.83 28.17 -8.47
C MET A 301 29.40 26.72 -8.25
N LYS A 302 29.95 25.80 -9.05
CA LYS A 302 29.73 24.35 -8.92
C LYS A 302 30.75 23.76 -7.95
N GLY A 303 30.48 22.56 -7.45
CA GLY A 303 31.35 21.83 -6.52
C GLY A 303 32.73 21.49 -7.11
N ALA A 304 33.60 20.87 -6.31
CA ALA A 304 34.89 20.35 -6.77
C ALA A 304 34.68 19.32 -7.90
N VAL A 305 35.69 19.21 -8.76
CA VAL A 305 35.67 18.19 -9.84
C VAL A 305 35.68 16.79 -9.19
N ASP A 306 34.72 15.98 -9.55
CA ASP A 306 34.72 14.58 -9.18
C ASP A 306 35.83 13.87 -9.99
N SER A 307 36.82 13.33 -9.31
CA SER A 307 37.89 12.54 -9.92
C SER A 307 37.74 11.04 -9.61
N THR A 308 36.55 10.59 -9.30
CA THR A 308 36.28 9.15 -9.10
C THR A 308 36.32 8.41 -10.43
N TYR A 309 36.86 7.20 -10.36
CA TYR A 309 36.88 6.28 -11.49
C TYR A 309 35.60 5.39 -11.42
N TYR A 310 34.76 5.49 -12.39
CA TYR A 310 33.54 4.71 -12.53
C TYR A 310 33.71 3.58 -13.54
N LYS A 311 33.15 2.42 -13.28
CA LYS A 311 33.02 1.34 -14.26
C LYS A 311 31.75 1.53 -15.08
N ARG A 312 31.65 0.82 -16.20
CA ARG A 312 30.54 0.93 -17.13
C ARG A 312 29.17 0.65 -16.47
N GLU A 313 29.13 -0.36 -15.60
CA GLU A 313 27.92 -0.77 -14.88
C GLU A 313 27.46 0.23 -13.80
N ASP A 314 28.29 1.19 -13.43
CA ASP A 314 27.91 2.26 -12.50
C ASP A 314 27.08 3.36 -13.18
N ILE A 315 26.99 3.35 -14.52
CA ILE A 315 26.29 4.35 -15.29
C ILE A 315 24.84 3.88 -15.48
N SER A 316 23.93 4.49 -14.76
CA SER A 316 22.50 4.15 -14.80
C SER A 316 21.77 4.67 -16.05
N LEU A 317 22.32 5.67 -16.74
CA LEU A 317 21.75 6.24 -17.96
C LEU A 317 22.38 5.60 -19.19
N THR A 318 21.63 4.79 -19.91
CA THR A 318 22.13 3.98 -21.05
C THR A 318 22.77 4.84 -22.16
N GLU A 319 22.23 6.04 -22.42
CA GLU A 319 22.75 6.98 -23.40
C GLU A 319 24.12 7.55 -22.98
N LEU A 320 24.34 7.75 -21.70
CA LEU A 320 25.63 8.21 -21.17
C LEU A 320 26.72 7.15 -21.24
N ASP A 321 26.39 5.88 -21.16
CA ASP A 321 27.33 4.79 -21.19
C ASP A 321 28.25 4.86 -22.40
N SER A 322 27.70 4.89 -23.60
CA SER A 322 28.48 4.97 -24.85
C SER A 322 29.21 6.32 -24.99
N LEU A 323 28.59 7.42 -24.54
CA LEU A 323 29.22 8.75 -24.59
C LEU A 323 30.41 8.89 -23.64
N ILE A 324 30.53 8.00 -22.64
CA ILE A 324 31.64 7.98 -21.67
C ILE A 324 32.69 6.92 -22.04
N PHE A 325 32.26 5.70 -22.37
CA PHE A 325 33.17 4.56 -22.51
C PHE A 325 33.65 4.31 -23.95
N ASP A 326 32.88 4.70 -24.95
CA ASP A 326 33.22 4.42 -26.35
C ASP A 326 33.92 5.60 -27.07
N VAL A 327 34.32 6.63 -26.31
CA VAL A 327 35.01 7.82 -26.83
C VAL A 327 36.43 7.96 -26.27
N PRO A 328 37.36 8.65 -26.97
CA PRO A 328 38.70 8.94 -26.42
C PRO A 328 38.66 9.80 -25.18
N VAL A 329 39.67 9.65 -24.30
CA VAL A 329 39.87 10.58 -23.17
C VAL A 329 40.11 11.98 -23.72
N GLY A 330 39.47 12.97 -23.14
CA GLY A 330 39.49 14.37 -23.60
C GLY A 330 38.24 14.77 -24.41
N SER A 331 37.42 13.80 -24.83
CA SER A 331 36.20 14.07 -25.57
C SER A 331 35.17 14.86 -24.73
N TYR A 332 34.57 15.85 -25.38
CA TYR A 332 33.42 16.56 -24.83
C TYR A 332 32.13 15.78 -25.16
N ILE A 333 31.22 15.78 -24.21
CA ILE A 333 29.85 15.28 -24.37
C ILE A 333 29.00 16.51 -24.68
N GLU A 334 28.50 16.57 -25.92
CA GLU A 334 27.61 17.66 -26.35
C GLU A 334 26.28 17.61 -25.63
N PRO A 335 25.56 18.76 -25.55
CA PRO A 335 24.25 18.81 -24.91
C PRO A 335 23.28 17.84 -25.56
N PHE A 336 22.77 16.90 -24.79
CA PHE A 336 21.71 16.01 -25.20
C PHE A 336 20.60 15.98 -24.13
N LYS A 337 19.39 15.69 -24.58
CA LYS A 337 18.19 15.66 -23.75
C LYS A 337 17.81 14.24 -23.43
N TYR A 338 17.60 13.94 -22.15
CA TYR A 338 17.20 12.63 -21.67
C TYR A 338 15.74 12.66 -21.22
N GLU A 339 14.88 11.85 -21.85
CA GLU A 339 13.46 11.60 -21.48
C GLU A 339 12.61 12.84 -21.14
N ASN A 340 12.86 13.98 -21.69
CA ASN A 340 12.21 15.24 -21.29
C ASN A 340 12.38 15.61 -19.79
N ARG A 341 13.30 14.98 -19.06
CA ARG A 341 13.56 15.25 -17.63
C ARG A 341 14.71 16.21 -17.41
N ALA A 342 15.78 16.03 -18.18
CA ALA A 342 16.95 16.87 -18.05
C ALA A 342 17.77 16.92 -19.34
N TRP A 343 18.55 18.00 -19.47
CA TRP A 343 19.66 18.12 -20.40
C TRP A 343 20.95 17.75 -19.69
N TYR A 344 21.85 17.11 -20.40
CA TYR A 344 23.19 16.74 -19.92
C TYR A 344 24.23 17.21 -20.90
N TYR A 345 25.38 17.66 -20.38
CA TYR A 345 26.61 17.88 -21.14
C TYR A 345 27.81 17.57 -20.25
N GLY A 346 28.99 17.36 -20.81
CA GLY A 346 30.14 17.00 -19.98
C GLY A 346 31.44 16.80 -20.74
N LYS A 347 32.38 16.12 -20.06
CA LYS A 347 33.69 15.75 -20.62
C LYS A 347 34.23 14.49 -19.95
N VAL A 348 34.81 13.61 -20.75
CA VAL A 348 35.60 12.49 -20.28
C VAL A 348 37.04 12.96 -20.17
N PHE A 349 37.64 12.87 -18.96
CA PHE A 349 38.97 13.42 -18.73
C PHE A 349 40.00 12.44 -18.14
N GLY A 350 39.59 11.19 -17.91
CA GLY A 350 40.49 10.17 -17.43
C GLY A 350 40.04 8.75 -17.77
N SER A 351 41.02 7.86 -17.91
CA SER A 351 40.83 6.41 -18.02
C SER A 351 41.95 5.69 -17.28
N ALA A 352 41.59 4.60 -16.61
CA ALA A 352 42.57 3.74 -15.97
C ALA A 352 42.09 2.30 -15.91
N LEU A 353 43.01 1.34 -16.02
CA LEU A 353 42.78 -0.05 -15.66
C LEU A 353 42.94 -0.20 -14.15
N ARG A 354 41.83 -0.44 -13.46
CA ARG A 354 41.80 -0.54 -11.98
C ARG A 354 41.02 -1.77 -11.53
N PRO A 355 41.45 -2.47 -10.48
CA PRO A 355 40.66 -3.48 -9.83
C PRO A 355 39.33 -2.87 -9.36
N ASP A 356 38.24 -3.65 -9.40
CA ASP A 356 36.95 -3.22 -8.86
C ASP A 356 36.92 -3.38 -7.33
N SER A 357 37.64 -4.38 -6.81
CA SER A 357 37.67 -4.67 -5.39
C SER A 357 39.09 -5.15 -4.97
N LEU A 358 39.45 -4.82 -3.74
CA LEU A 358 40.65 -5.28 -3.06
C LEU A 358 40.27 -6.13 -1.86
N GLN A 359 40.86 -7.28 -1.72
CA GLN A 359 40.79 -8.06 -0.48
C GLN A 359 41.86 -7.54 0.48
N ILE A 360 41.42 -7.10 1.65
CA ILE A 360 42.29 -6.52 2.66
C ILE A 360 42.24 -7.29 3.97
N SER A 361 43.35 -7.26 4.72
CA SER A 361 43.38 -7.53 6.15
C SER A 361 43.82 -6.25 6.87
N TYR A 362 43.31 -6.01 8.07
CA TYR A 362 43.68 -4.79 8.80
C TYR A 362 43.75 -4.99 10.31
N LEU A 363 44.58 -4.19 10.97
CA LEU A 363 44.77 -4.14 12.43
C LEU A 363 44.33 -2.78 12.91
N VAL A 364 43.49 -2.72 13.96
CA VAL A 364 43.00 -1.47 14.55
C VAL A 364 43.70 -1.22 15.89
N ILE A 365 44.35 -0.07 16.01
CA ILE A 365 45.04 0.38 17.21
C ILE A 365 44.37 1.63 17.73
N ASP A 366 43.63 1.50 18.80
CA ASP A 366 42.93 2.61 19.44
C ASP A 366 43.85 3.47 20.30
N TYR A 367 43.50 4.74 20.48
CA TYR A 367 44.16 5.65 21.41
C TYR A 367 43.14 6.53 22.15
N LYS A 368 43.57 7.01 23.30
CA LYS A 368 42.73 7.81 24.21
C LYS A 368 42.29 9.12 23.56
N THR A 369 40.99 9.34 23.52
CA THR A 369 40.35 10.59 23.06
C THR A 369 39.31 11.03 24.08
N LYS A 370 38.65 12.20 23.86
CA LYS A 370 37.53 12.63 24.71
C LYS A 370 36.34 11.65 24.62
N GLN A 371 36.15 10.97 23.49
CA GLN A 371 35.10 10.01 23.23
C GLN A 371 35.48 8.56 23.58
N ASN A 372 36.76 8.23 23.54
CA ASN A 372 37.28 6.93 23.98
C ASN A 372 38.28 7.09 25.11
N GLN A 373 37.75 7.10 26.35
CA GLN A 373 38.57 7.21 27.56
C GLN A 373 39.09 5.85 28.08
N GLN A 374 38.60 4.75 27.52
CA GLN A 374 38.94 3.39 27.95
C GLN A 374 40.29 2.95 27.38
N SER A 375 40.71 3.51 26.28
CA SER A 375 42.02 3.18 25.71
C SER A 375 43.15 3.63 26.66
N GLN A 376 44.14 2.74 26.84
CA GLN A 376 45.32 3.00 27.67
C GLN A 376 46.43 3.70 26.90
N ARG A 377 46.34 3.75 25.55
CA ARG A 377 47.41 4.28 24.68
C ARG A 377 47.20 5.79 24.46
N THR A 378 48.28 6.53 24.49
CA THR A 378 48.33 7.88 23.93
C THR A 378 48.42 7.79 22.39
N LYS A 379 48.02 8.86 21.70
CA LYS A 379 48.12 8.95 20.22
C LYS A 379 49.57 8.62 19.72
N LYS A 380 50.61 9.11 20.43
CA LYS A 380 52.01 8.85 20.08
C LYS A 380 52.40 7.37 20.23
N GLN A 381 51.92 6.72 21.29
CA GLN A 381 52.15 5.29 21.50
C GLN A 381 51.47 4.45 20.44
N ALA A 382 50.19 4.72 20.16
CA ALA A 382 49.42 4.01 19.12
C ALA A 382 50.05 4.17 17.72
N ARG A 383 50.53 5.37 17.40
CA ARG A 383 51.27 5.61 16.15
C ARG A 383 52.55 4.79 16.07
N HIS A 384 53.38 4.78 17.14
CA HIS A 384 54.59 3.98 17.19
C HIS A 384 54.31 2.48 17.05
N GLU A 385 53.26 2.00 17.71
CA GLU A 385 52.82 0.62 17.61
C GLU A 385 52.35 0.28 16.19
N ALA A 386 51.53 1.13 15.54
CA ALA A 386 51.14 0.95 14.14
C ALA A 386 52.34 0.89 13.18
N ASP A 387 53.33 1.76 13.37
CA ASP A 387 54.56 1.75 12.56
C ASP A 387 55.40 0.49 12.83
N SER A 388 55.47 0.00 14.07
CA SER A 388 56.11 -1.26 14.44
C SER A 388 55.42 -2.46 13.79
N LEU A 389 54.10 -2.56 13.90
CA LEU A 389 53.30 -3.62 13.25
C LEU A 389 53.44 -3.60 11.73
N LYS A 390 53.44 -2.42 11.13
CA LYS A 390 53.73 -2.25 9.71
C LYS A 390 55.08 -2.87 9.33
N ASN A 391 56.13 -2.63 10.11
CA ASN A 391 57.45 -3.19 9.83
C ASN A 391 57.50 -4.72 9.99
N VAL A 392 56.77 -5.27 10.98
CA VAL A 392 56.63 -6.72 11.15
C VAL A 392 55.93 -7.34 9.93
N ILE A 393 54.87 -6.71 9.42
CA ILE A 393 54.14 -7.18 8.23
C ILE A 393 55.01 -7.05 6.96
N ILE A 394 55.83 -6.01 6.85
CA ILE A 394 56.78 -5.88 5.73
C ILE A 394 57.80 -7.05 5.74
N ALA A 395 58.33 -7.40 6.92
CA ALA A 395 59.27 -8.51 7.06
C ALA A 395 58.62 -9.90 6.80
N ASN A 396 57.37 -10.08 7.22
CA ASN A 396 56.58 -11.31 6.99
C ASN A 396 55.10 -10.96 6.73
N PRO A 397 54.66 -10.95 5.45
CA PRO A 397 53.29 -10.61 5.09
C PRO A 397 52.19 -11.47 5.74
N ASN A 398 52.52 -12.71 6.14
CA ASN A 398 51.59 -13.61 6.81
C ASN A 398 51.50 -13.38 8.32
N ALA A 399 52.41 -12.59 8.90
CA ALA A 399 52.38 -12.26 10.31
C ALA A 399 51.08 -11.55 10.74
N ILE A 400 50.39 -10.87 9.80
CA ILE A 400 49.14 -10.19 10.08
C ILE A 400 48.08 -11.14 10.64
N PHE A 401 47.98 -12.39 10.18
CA PHE A 401 47.03 -13.38 10.67
C PHE A 401 47.26 -13.79 12.13
N ALA A 402 48.55 -13.85 12.54
CA ALA A 402 48.91 -14.12 13.93
C ALA A 402 48.65 -12.92 14.86
N LEU A 403 48.64 -11.71 14.30
CA LEU A 403 48.41 -10.45 15.02
C LEU A 403 46.94 -10.09 15.16
N LEU A 404 46.10 -10.56 14.22
CA LEU A 404 44.64 -10.25 14.16
C LEU A 404 43.93 -10.43 15.51
N PRO A 405 44.09 -11.53 16.28
CA PRO A 405 43.36 -11.72 17.54
C PRO A 405 43.55 -10.61 18.57
N GLY A 406 44.74 -9.94 18.54
CA GLY A 406 45.05 -8.85 19.45
C GLY A 406 44.55 -7.45 19.03
N TYR A 407 44.07 -7.32 17.78
CA TYR A 407 43.77 -6.01 17.16
C TYR A 407 42.45 -5.99 16.38
N LEU A 408 41.55 -6.92 16.65
CA LEU A 408 40.30 -7.08 15.88
C LEU A 408 39.15 -6.16 16.29
N ALA A 409 39.33 -5.30 17.29
CA ALA A 409 38.30 -4.33 17.71
C ALA A 409 36.89 -4.94 17.82
N GLY A 410 36.74 -6.17 18.36
CA GLY A 410 35.45 -6.85 18.56
C GLY A 410 34.98 -7.74 17.40
N ARG A 411 35.76 -7.96 16.37
CA ARG A 411 35.46 -8.90 15.28
C ARG A 411 35.91 -10.34 15.60
N ASN A 412 35.19 -11.32 15.03
CA ASN A 412 35.56 -12.74 15.16
C ASN A 412 36.87 -13.04 14.42
N ALA A 413 37.73 -13.86 15.02
CA ALA A 413 39.03 -14.27 14.46
C ALA A 413 38.92 -15.03 13.10
N ASN A 414 37.72 -15.46 12.73
CA ASN A 414 37.47 -16.13 11.46
C ASN A 414 37.30 -15.16 10.27
N ASP A 415 37.09 -13.85 10.50
CA ASP A 415 36.98 -12.81 9.47
C ASP A 415 38.33 -12.13 9.24
N SER A 416 39.32 -12.90 8.82
CA SER A 416 40.71 -12.43 8.63
C SER A 416 40.88 -11.53 7.39
N THR A 417 39.91 -11.50 6.49
CA THR A 417 39.95 -10.71 5.25
C THR A 417 38.58 -10.12 4.90
N GLU A 418 38.58 -8.94 4.28
CA GLU A 418 37.39 -8.22 3.82
C GLU A 418 37.61 -7.74 2.38
N TRP A 419 36.52 -7.81 1.55
CA TRP A 419 36.54 -7.20 0.23
C TRP A 419 36.07 -5.75 0.30
N VAL A 420 36.90 -4.84 -0.20
CA VAL A 420 36.60 -3.41 -0.27
C VAL A 420 36.49 -3.01 -1.73
N SER A 421 35.32 -2.48 -2.13
CA SER A 421 35.08 -2.01 -3.49
C SER A 421 35.48 -0.57 -3.68
N ASP A 422 35.83 -0.21 -4.93
CA ASP A 422 36.19 1.16 -5.33
C ASP A 422 34.88 2.00 -5.49
N TYR A 423 34.58 2.81 -4.47
CA TYR A 423 33.42 3.71 -4.50
C TYR A 423 33.73 5.10 -3.91
N PRO A 424 32.97 6.15 -4.23
CA PRO A 424 33.33 7.55 -3.94
C PRO A 424 33.65 7.84 -2.47
N ALA A 425 32.89 7.27 -1.51
CA ALA A 425 33.05 7.59 -0.09
C ALA A 425 34.42 7.16 0.49
N ILE A 426 35.05 6.13 -0.05
CA ILE A 426 36.34 5.62 0.43
C ILE A 426 37.49 5.80 -0.57
N ARG A 427 37.27 6.57 -1.61
CA ARG A 427 38.25 6.74 -2.71
C ARG A 427 39.68 7.01 -2.25
N ASN A 428 39.90 7.95 -1.34
CA ASN A 428 41.23 8.29 -0.84
C ASN A 428 41.90 7.10 -0.15
N LEU A 429 41.14 6.31 0.59
CA LEU A 429 41.62 5.06 1.18
C LEU A 429 41.92 4.05 0.08
N TYR A 430 41.00 3.82 -0.85
CA TYR A 430 41.14 2.86 -1.93
C TYR A 430 42.37 3.15 -2.81
N ASP A 431 42.60 4.41 -3.19
CA ASP A 431 43.79 4.84 -3.94
C ASP A 431 45.10 4.58 -3.18
N SER A 432 45.06 4.81 -1.87
CA SER A 432 46.21 4.52 -1.00
C SER A 432 46.45 3.01 -0.91
N LEU A 433 45.42 2.22 -0.70
CA LEU A 433 45.51 0.76 -0.66
C LEU A 433 46.01 0.19 -1.99
N LEU A 434 45.53 0.68 -3.10
CA LEU A 434 46.00 0.27 -4.42
C LEU A 434 47.46 0.61 -4.64
N LYS A 435 47.90 1.83 -4.29
CA LYS A 435 49.29 2.28 -4.41
C LYS A 435 50.22 1.46 -3.56
N TYR A 436 49.92 1.27 -2.28
CA TYR A 436 50.78 0.54 -1.35
C TYR A 436 50.70 -0.98 -1.58
N GLY A 437 49.53 -1.51 -1.92
CA GLY A 437 49.33 -2.91 -2.27
C GLY A 437 50.13 -3.34 -3.50
N ALA A 438 50.20 -2.51 -4.55
CA ALA A 438 51.05 -2.73 -5.72
C ALA A 438 52.54 -2.80 -5.40
N GLN A 439 52.98 -2.18 -4.29
CA GLN A 439 54.37 -2.26 -3.79
C GLN A 439 54.54 -3.41 -2.77
N GLY A 440 53.51 -4.19 -2.49
CA GLY A 440 53.56 -5.22 -1.44
C GLY A 440 53.74 -4.66 -0.01
N LYS A 441 53.38 -3.39 0.20
CA LYS A 441 53.60 -2.69 1.48
C LYS A 441 52.27 -2.43 2.20
N PRO A 442 52.22 -2.58 3.53
CA PRO A 442 51.07 -2.16 4.33
C PRO A 442 50.90 -0.63 4.33
N TYR A 443 49.66 -0.18 4.40
CA TYR A 443 49.27 1.23 4.52
C TYR A 443 48.78 1.53 5.92
N VAL A 444 49.20 2.64 6.52
CA VAL A 444 48.73 3.07 7.85
C VAL A 444 47.91 4.33 7.67
N GLN A 445 46.66 4.27 8.10
CA GLN A 445 45.74 5.39 8.12
C GLN A 445 45.43 5.80 9.56
N GLU A 446 45.39 7.10 9.80
CA GLU A 446 44.85 7.67 11.04
C GLU A 446 43.37 8.00 10.83
N ASN A 447 42.53 7.45 11.70
CA ASN A 447 41.12 7.81 11.85
C ASN A 447 40.92 8.49 13.21
N ARG A 448 39.70 9.03 13.45
CA ARG A 448 39.38 9.64 14.75
C ARG A 448 39.45 8.60 15.86
N GLY A 449 40.52 8.65 16.68
CA GLY A 449 40.72 7.78 17.84
C GLY A 449 41.41 6.44 17.55
N THR A 450 41.77 6.16 16.29
CA THR A 450 42.48 4.91 15.92
C THR A 450 43.52 5.13 14.86
N PHE A 451 44.54 4.24 14.83
CA PHE A 451 45.36 3.97 13.66
C PHE A 451 44.98 2.61 13.09
N VAL A 452 44.86 2.52 11.78
CA VAL A 452 44.56 1.26 11.11
C VAL A 452 45.68 0.89 10.17
N VAL A 453 46.25 -0.31 10.33
CA VAL A 453 47.29 -0.86 9.46
C VAL A 453 46.60 -1.81 8.48
N PHE A 454 46.51 -1.41 7.22
CA PHE A 454 45.92 -2.19 6.14
C PHE A 454 47.00 -2.98 5.37
N GLN A 455 46.66 -4.20 4.97
CA GLN A 455 47.40 -4.99 4.02
C GLN A 455 46.48 -5.49 2.90
N VAL A 456 46.80 -5.18 1.66
CA VAL A 456 46.13 -5.73 0.49
C VAL A 456 46.62 -7.17 0.27
N ARG A 457 45.68 -8.09 0.18
CA ARG A 457 45.93 -9.54 0.00
C ARG A 457 45.75 -9.97 -1.44
N GLN A 458 44.67 -9.53 -2.04
CA GLN A 458 44.32 -9.83 -3.42
C GLN A 458 43.63 -8.62 -4.06
N ALA A 459 43.60 -8.59 -5.38
CA ALA A 459 42.87 -7.62 -6.16
C ALA A 459 42.06 -8.37 -7.24
N THR A 460 40.88 -7.90 -7.56
CA THR A 460 40.16 -8.37 -8.74
C THR A 460 40.92 -8.04 -10.02
N ARG A 461 40.57 -8.72 -11.12
CA ARG A 461 41.15 -8.39 -12.43
C ARG A 461 40.89 -6.90 -12.74
N PRO A 462 41.90 -6.12 -13.12
CA PRO A 462 41.69 -4.74 -13.51
C PRO A 462 40.74 -4.64 -14.70
N ILE A 463 39.79 -3.73 -14.58
CA ILE A 463 38.84 -3.35 -15.62
C ILE A 463 39.03 -1.89 -15.99
N GLU A 464 38.59 -1.51 -17.18
CA GLU A 464 38.62 -0.11 -17.58
C GLU A 464 37.61 0.69 -16.77
N LYS A 465 38.06 1.76 -16.15
CA LYS A 465 37.25 2.75 -15.45
C LYS A 465 37.52 4.14 -16.00
N ARG A 466 36.51 4.98 -16.04
CA ARG A 466 36.55 6.33 -16.59
C ARG A 466 36.32 7.40 -15.53
N MET A 467 37.01 8.54 -15.67
CA MET A 467 36.67 9.78 -14.97
C MET A 467 35.98 10.73 -15.93
N PHE A 468 34.88 11.31 -15.50
CA PHE A 468 34.13 12.24 -16.30
C PHE A 468 33.44 13.31 -15.42
N ALA A 469 33.13 14.45 -16.01
CA ALA A 469 32.28 15.47 -15.40
C ALA A 469 30.99 15.60 -16.23
N ILE A 470 29.84 15.46 -15.57
CA ILE A 470 28.51 15.58 -16.19
C ILE A 470 27.74 16.66 -15.44
N TYR A 471 27.08 17.53 -16.20
CA TYR A 471 26.30 18.64 -15.69
C TYR A 471 24.85 18.48 -16.12
N PRO A 472 23.95 18.10 -15.18
CA PRO A 472 22.52 18.04 -15.43
C PRO A 472 21.89 19.45 -15.36
N THR A 473 20.91 19.69 -16.21
CA THR A 473 19.98 20.83 -16.14
C THR A 473 18.57 20.28 -16.23
N GLU A 474 17.83 20.38 -15.13
CA GLU A 474 16.44 19.90 -15.08
C GLU A 474 15.54 20.66 -16.04
N ILE A 475 14.61 19.95 -16.66
CA ILE A 475 13.56 20.51 -17.49
C ILE A 475 12.33 20.72 -16.60
N LYS A 476 12.07 21.95 -16.22
CA LYS A 476 10.93 22.33 -15.37
C LYS A 476 10.25 23.59 -15.88
N ALA A 477 8.97 23.73 -15.52
CA ALA A 477 8.20 24.92 -15.84
C ALA A 477 8.81 26.17 -15.18
N SER A 478 8.85 27.29 -15.90
CA SER A 478 9.20 28.59 -15.34
C SER A 478 8.14 29.11 -14.38
N GLU A 479 8.48 30.08 -13.55
CA GLU A 479 7.51 30.72 -12.65
C GLU A 479 6.34 31.35 -13.43
N ASN A 480 6.60 31.90 -14.62
CA ASN A 480 5.55 32.44 -15.49
C ASN A 480 4.58 31.35 -15.93
N THR A 481 5.07 30.23 -16.43
CA THR A 481 4.24 29.09 -16.84
C THR A 481 3.44 28.53 -15.64
N VAL A 482 4.06 28.40 -14.47
CA VAL A 482 3.37 27.95 -13.24
C VAL A 482 2.23 28.93 -12.89
N ASN A 483 2.48 30.25 -12.96
CA ASN A 483 1.48 31.26 -12.67
C ASN A 483 0.33 31.26 -13.70
N GLU A 484 0.62 31.04 -14.98
CA GLU A 484 -0.40 30.89 -16.04
C GLU A 484 -1.31 29.70 -15.80
N ILE A 485 -0.73 28.54 -15.45
CA ILE A 485 -1.50 27.32 -15.13
C ILE A 485 -2.35 27.53 -13.89
N GLN A 486 -1.79 28.17 -12.85
CA GLN A 486 -2.54 28.51 -11.64
C GLN A 486 -3.68 29.50 -11.92
N ALA A 487 -3.45 30.49 -12.77
CA ALA A 487 -4.49 31.45 -13.19
C ALA A 487 -5.63 30.73 -13.93
N ALA A 488 -5.31 29.79 -14.82
CA ALA A 488 -6.32 28.96 -15.51
C ALA A 488 -7.14 28.12 -14.52
N ALA A 489 -6.50 27.52 -13.51
CA ALA A 489 -7.19 26.78 -12.45
C ALA A 489 -8.11 27.69 -11.62
N ASN A 490 -7.64 28.87 -11.23
CA ASN A 490 -8.44 29.86 -10.52
C ASN A 490 -9.64 30.35 -11.35
N GLN A 491 -9.44 30.55 -12.66
CA GLN A 491 -10.52 30.96 -13.57
C GLN A 491 -11.59 29.86 -13.66
N LEU A 492 -11.19 28.60 -13.77
CA LEU A 492 -12.12 27.46 -13.76
C LEU A 492 -12.94 27.43 -12.46
N ALA A 493 -12.29 27.55 -11.30
CA ALA A 493 -12.97 27.58 -10.00
C ALA A 493 -13.95 28.76 -9.91
N ALA A 494 -13.54 29.96 -10.27
CA ALA A 494 -14.36 31.17 -10.17
C ALA A 494 -15.54 31.21 -11.16
N SER A 495 -15.39 30.59 -12.34
CA SER A 495 -16.45 30.59 -13.38
C SER A 495 -17.46 29.44 -13.20
N SER A 496 -17.26 28.57 -12.20
CA SER A 496 -18.10 27.38 -11.98
C SER A 496 -18.92 27.54 -10.71
N THR A 497 -20.25 27.53 -10.83
CA THR A 497 -21.20 27.66 -9.71
C THR A 497 -21.93 26.33 -9.38
N SER A 498 -21.64 25.27 -10.14
CA SER A 498 -22.16 23.92 -9.94
C SER A 498 -21.25 22.89 -10.58
N ALA A 499 -21.36 21.62 -10.15
CA ALA A 499 -20.61 20.52 -10.74
C ALA A 499 -20.88 20.33 -12.25
N ALA A 500 -22.10 20.59 -12.70
CA ALA A 500 -22.45 20.52 -14.12
C ALA A 500 -21.75 21.61 -14.93
N GLN A 501 -21.79 22.87 -14.45
CA GLN A 501 -21.10 24.00 -15.10
C GLN A 501 -19.58 23.82 -15.07
N PHE A 502 -19.04 23.30 -13.95
CA PHE A 502 -17.61 22.97 -13.82
C PHE A 502 -17.13 22.03 -14.93
N LEU A 503 -17.89 20.95 -15.18
CA LEU A 503 -17.58 20.01 -16.25
C LEU A 503 -17.66 20.66 -17.64
N GLU A 504 -18.66 21.51 -17.87
CA GLU A 504 -18.82 22.24 -19.14
C GLU A 504 -17.66 23.19 -19.40
N VAL A 505 -17.30 24.04 -18.42
CA VAL A 505 -16.21 25.00 -18.54
C VAL A 505 -14.86 24.29 -18.70
N ALA A 506 -14.63 23.20 -17.97
CA ALA A 506 -13.41 22.40 -18.11
C ALA A 506 -13.28 21.82 -19.52
N ASN A 507 -14.36 21.24 -20.07
CA ASN A 507 -14.37 20.70 -21.44
C ASN A 507 -14.13 21.79 -22.51
N GLN A 508 -14.75 22.97 -22.35
CA GLN A 508 -14.55 24.10 -23.27
C GLN A 508 -13.09 24.58 -23.31
N ASN A 509 -12.39 24.49 -22.18
CA ASN A 509 -10.98 24.89 -22.05
C ASN A 509 -10.00 23.71 -22.26
N GLY A 510 -10.47 22.52 -22.63
CA GLY A 510 -9.62 21.34 -22.84
C GLY A 510 -8.95 20.81 -21.59
N ILE A 511 -9.49 21.12 -20.39
CA ILE A 511 -8.94 20.68 -19.11
C ILE A 511 -9.39 19.25 -18.83
N GLN A 512 -8.45 18.37 -18.50
CA GLN A 512 -8.74 16.99 -18.18
C GLN A 512 -9.53 16.87 -16.87
N ILE A 513 -10.66 16.16 -16.92
CA ILE A 513 -11.46 15.81 -15.74
C ILE A 513 -11.26 14.34 -15.39
N VAL A 514 -10.90 14.09 -14.13
CA VAL A 514 -10.91 12.78 -13.53
C VAL A 514 -12.14 12.62 -12.66
N ARG A 515 -12.94 11.59 -12.97
CA ARG A 515 -14.17 11.29 -12.24
C ARG A 515 -13.94 10.25 -11.16
N GLY A 516 -14.33 10.56 -9.92
CA GLY A 516 -14.35 9.64 -8.79
C GLY A 516 -15.78 9.39 -8.32
N ASP A 517 -16.25 8.16 -8.47
CA ASP A 517 -17.54 7.71 -7.94
C ASP A 517 -17.31 6.91 -6.65
N ASN A 518 -18.22 7.05 -5.68
CA ASN A 518 -18.18 6.34 -4.41
C ASN A 518 -16.86 6.50 -3.62
N VAL A 519 -16.28 7.70 -3.68
CA VAL A 519 -15.06 8.01 -2.91
C VAL A 519 -15.39 7.99 -1.43
N THR A 520 -14.63 7.25 -0.63
CA THR A 520 -14.79 7.16 0.83
C THR A 520 -13.93 8.22 1.54
N SER A 521 -14.23 8.49 2.81
CA SER A 521 -13.55 9.54 3.57
C SER A 521 -12.04 9.31 3.75
N MET A 522 -11.60 8.07 3.65
CA MET A 522 -10.19 7.68 3.77
C MET A 522 -9.57 7.28 2.43
N SER A 523 -10.20 7.58 1.30
CA SER A 523 -9.58 7.34 -0.01
C SER A 523 -8.33 8.19 -0.21
N ALA A 524 -7.27 7.56 -0.72
CA ALA A 524 -6.05 8.24 -1.15
C ALA A 524 -6.12 8.71 -2.62
N VAL A 525 -7.15 8.23 -3.34
CA VAL A 525 -7.31 8.46 -4.77
C VAL A 525 -8.72 8.95 -5.08
N VAL A 526 -8.86 9.73 -6.15
CA VAL A 526 -10.15 10.08 -6.75
C VAL A 526 -10.12 9.56 -8.19
N GLY A 527 -10.93 8.53 -8.48
CA GLY A 527 -10.83 7.80 -9.74
C GLY A 527 -9.43 7.21 -9.93
N GLN A 528 -8.73 7.64 -10.97
CA GLN A 528 -7.34 7.22 -11.24
C GLN A 528 -6.30 8.28 -10.81
N PHE A 529 -6.72 9.40 -10.23
CA PHE A 529 -5.82 10.46 -9.79
C PHE A 529 -5.32 10.17 -8.37
N PRO A 530 -4.01 9.94 -8.19
CA PRO A 530 -3.42 9.59 -6.90
C PRO A 530 -3.21 10.83 -6.01
N ASN A 531 -2.85 10.58 -4.75
CA ASN A 531 -2.41 11.57 -3.77
C ASN A 531 -3.42 12.71 -3.54
N CYS A 532 -4.73 12.36 -3.57
CA CYS A 532 -5.85 13.29 -3.50
C CYS A 532 -6.39 13.53 -2.09
N ARG A 533 -5.61 13.28 -1.03
CA ARG A 533 -6.10 13.42 0.35
C ARG A 533 -6.70 14.80 0.64
N GLU A 534 -6.07 15.85 0.14
CA GLU A 534 -6.55 17.23 0.32
C GLU A 534 -7.95 17.42 -0.30
N ILE A 535 -8.15 16.90 -1.51
CA ILE A 535 -9.43 16.93 -2.21
C ILE A 535 -10.49 16.12 -1.43
N VAL A 536 -10.13 14.92 -0.97
CA VAL A 536 -11.05 14.06 -0.20
C VAL A 536 -11.41 14.73 1.14
N THR A 537 -10.43 15.31 1.84
CA THR A 537 -10.67 16.04 3.09
C THR A 537 -11.61 17.23 2.88
N TRP A 538 -11.41 18.00 1.81
CA TRP A 538 -12.33 19.07 1.43
C TRP A 538 -13.75 18.54 1.17
N ALA A 539 -13.88 17.47 0.38
CA ALA A 539 -15.19 16.91 0.01
C ALA A 539 -15.96 16.32 1.21
N PHE A 540 -15.26 15.90 2.28
CA PHE A 540 -15.85 15.38 3.51
C PHE A 540 -15.95 16.42 4.63
N SER A 541 -15.54 17.66 4.38
CA SER A 541 -15.73 18.78 5.34
C SER A 541 -17.22 19.01 5.60
N ASP A 542 -17.55 19.33 6.85
CA ASP A 542 -18.94 19.66 7.26
C ASP A 542 -19.51 20.88 6.51
N ASN A 543 -18.64 21.75 6.00
CA ASN A 543 -19.03 22.95 5.29
C ASN A 543 -19.27 22.71 3.80
N THR A 544 -18.76 21.62 3.24
CA THR A 544 -18.82 21.33 1.81
C THR A 544 -20.17 20.68 1.45
N LYS A 545 -20.86 21.28 0.51
CA LYS A 545 -22.18 20.86 0.05
C LYS A 545 -22.12 20.31 -1.37
N LYS A 546 -23.16 19.60 -1.77
CA LYS A 546 -23.37 19.21 -3.16
C LYS A 546 -23.32 20.45 -4.05
N ASP A 547 -22.67 20.33 -5.20
CA ASP A 547 -22.38 21.35 -6.20
C ASP A 547 -21.33 22.40 -5.81
N ASP A 548 -20.74 22.30 -4.61
CA ASP A 548 -19.60 23.16 -4.24
C ASP A 548 -18.37 22.85 -5.10
N ILE A 549 -17.61 23.93 -5.37
CA ILE A 549 -16.32 23.88 -6.07
C ILE A 549 -15.23 24.23 -5.07
N SER A 550 -14.12 23.50 -5.10
CA SER A 550 -12.98 23.76 -4.22
C SER A 550 -12.16 24.97 -4.65
N ASP A 551 -11.40 25.51 -3.72
CA ASP A 551 -10.24 26.33 -4.07
C ASP A 551 -9.23 25.51 -4.87
N VAL A 552 -8.28 26.22 -5.52
CA VAL A 552 -7.17 25.58 -6.24
C VAL A 552 -6.22 24.92 -5.24
N MET A 553 -5.98 23.64 -5.40
CA MET A 553 -5.04 22.85 -4.60
C MET A 553 -3.80 22.51 -5.42
N LYS A 554 -2.61 22.55 -4.80
CA LYS A 554 -1.36 22.16 -5.45
C LYS A 554 -0.95 20.77 -4.96
N ILE A 555 -1.09 19.77 -5.83
CA ILE A 555 -0.83 18.36 -5.50
C ILE A 555 0.62 18.02 -5.86
N GLU A 556 1.40 17.58 -4.84
CA GLU A 556 2.82 17.16 -4.96
C GLU A 556 3.74 18.12 -5.71
N GLY A 557 3.34 19.37 -5.86
CA GLY A 557 4.09 20.34 -6.66
C GLY A 557 4.07 20.09 -8.17
N GLN A 558 3.37 19.05 -8.62
CA GLN A 558 3.32 18.60 -10.03
C GLN A 558 2.01 18.98 -10.73
N TYR A 559 0.93 19.24 -9.97
CA TYR A 559 -0.38 19.52 -10.52
C TYR A 559 -1.05 20.67 -9.77
N PHE A 560 -1.84 21.49 -10.46
CA PHE A 560 -2.95 22.22 -9.85
C PHE A 560 -4.23 21.40 -10.06
N ALA A 561 -5.04 21.31 -9.02
CA ALA A 561 -6.30 20.60 -9.04
C ALA A 561 -7.43 21.50 -8.52
N VAL A 562 -8.59 21.39 -9.15
CA VAL A 562 -9.86 21.95 -8.67
C VAL A 562 -10.88 20.83 -8.64
N ALA A 563 -11.63 20.71 -7.55
CA ALA A 563 -12.60 19.67 -7.37
C ALA A 563 -14.03 20.21 -7.33
N ALA A 564 -14.98 19.47 -7.88
CA ALA A 564 -16.42 19.72 -7.80
C ALA A 564 -17.11 18.56 -7.09
N LEU A 565 -17.89 18.83 -6.04
CA LEU A 565 -18.65 17.81 -5.31
C LEU A 565 -19.96 17.54 -6.03
N ARG A 566 -20.00 16.49 -6.86
CA ARG A 566 -21.15 16.13 -7.68
C ARG A 566 -22.31 15.52 -6.89
N ASN A 567 -22.00 14.68 -5.88
CA ASN A 567 -23.02 14.03 -5.06
C ASN A 567 -22.52 13.67 -3.67
N ILE A 568 -23.46 13.59 -2.73
CA ILE A 568 -23.24 13.18 -1.34
C ILE A 568 -24.10 11.95 -1.08
N LYS A 569 -23.47 10.82 -0.76
CA LYS A 569 -24.11 9.57 -0.41
C LYS A 569 -23.88 9.30 1.07
N THR A 570 -24.95 9.20 1.84
CA THR A 570 -24.90 8.95 3.27
C THR A 570 -25.12 7.47 3.58
N LYS A 571 -24.43 6.95 4.60
CA LYS A 571 -24.63 5.59 5.11
C LYS A 571 -26.11 5.32 5.36
N GLY A 572 -26.60 4.18 4.92
CA GLY A 572 -28.01 3.79 5.04
C GLY A 572 -28.66 3.50 3.68
N THR A 573 -29.98 3.62 3.60
CA THR A 573 -30.68 3.35 2.34
C THR A 573 -30.31 4.36 1.27
N ALA A 574 -29.89 3.89 0.09
CA ALA A 574 -29.55 4.73 -1.04
C ALA A 574 -30.75 5.51 -1.57
N ASP A 575 -30.55 6.75 -1.96
CA ASP A 575 -31.59 7.54 -2.59
C ASP A 575 -31.99 6.96 -3.95
N PHE A 576 -33.28 6.99 -4.24
CA PHE A 576 -33.82 6.51 -5.51
C PHE A 576 -33.11 7.09 -6.74
N LYS A 577 -32.79 8.37 -6.70
CA LYS A 577 -32.09 9.06 -7.80
C LYS A 577 -30.71 8.50 -8.11
N ASP A 578 -30.02 8.02 -7.10
CA ASP A 578 -28.66 7.51 -7.24
C ASP A 578 -28.63 6.12 -7.87
N ILE A 579 -29.72 5.34 -7.70
CA ILE A 579 -29.77 3.92 -8.09
C ILE A 579 -30.81 3.62 -9.16
N SER A 580 -31.62 4.61 -9.58
CA SER A 580 -32.66 4.41 -10.59
C SER A 580 -32.13 3.82 -11.88
N GLY A 581 -30.96 4.24 -12.34
CA GLY A 581 -30.31 3.69 -13.54
C GLY A 581 -29.86 2.23 -13.37
N ILE A 582 -29.43 1.84 -12.17
CA ILE A 582 -29.06 0.45 -11.86
C ILE A 582 -30.31 -0.42 -11.91
N ILE A 583 -31.41 0.02 -11.26
CA ILE A 583 -32.68 -0.69 -11.25
C ILE A 583 -33.27 -0.79 -12.66
N GLU A 584 -33.17 0.27 -13.46
CA GLU A 584 -33.60 0.24 -14.85
C GLU A 584 -32.86 -0.82 -15.66
N ALA A 585 -31.52 -0.92 -15.48
CA ALA A 585 -30.71 -1.94 -16.15
C ALA A 585 -31.06 -3.36 -15.68
N GLU A 586 -31.27 -3.58 -14.37
CA GLU A 586 -31.74 -4.87 -13.81
C GLU A 586 -33.08 -5.27 -14.41
N LEU A 587 -34.08 -4.39 -14.38
CA LEU A 587 -35.40 -4.66 -14.94
C LEU A 587 -35.37 -4.88 -16.45
N LYS A 588 -34.55 -4.16 -17.19
CA LYS A 588 -34.33 -4.41 -18.62
C LYS A 588 -33.76 -5.80 -18.87
N ALA A 589 -32.79 -6.23 -18.06
CA ALA A 589 -32.20 -7.57 -18.18
C ALA A 589 -33.25 -8.67 -17.87
N GLU A 590 -34.03 -8.52 -16.80
CA GLU A 590 -35.12 -9.46 -16.46
C GLU A 590 -36.17 -9.56 -17.57
N LYS A 591 -36.67 -8.42 -18.06
CA LYS A 591 -37.66 -8.41 -19.16
C LYS A 591 -37.09 -8.99 -20.46
N LYS A 592 -35.80 -8.70 -20.76
CA LYS A 592 -35.17 -9.27 -21.94
C LYS A 592 -35.06 -10.79 -21.84
N LEU A 593 -34.70 -11.30 -20.67
CA LEU A 593 -34.66 -12.73 -20.39
C LEU A 593 -36.05 -13.39 -20.65
N GLU A 594 -37.10 -12.76 -20.13
CA GLU A 594 -38.50 -13.24 -20.34
C GLU A 594 -38.90 -13.22 -21.82
N MET A 595 -38.56 -12.14 -22.55
CA MET A 595 -38.84 -12.05 -23.99
C MET A 595 -38.08 -13.15 -24.77
N VAL A 596 -36.84 -13.40 -24.42
CA VAL A 596 -36.05 -14.47 -25.03
C VAL A 596 -36.61 -15.84 -24.67
N GLU A 597 -36.97 -16.08 -23.43
CA GLU A 597 -37.61 -17.32 -23.00
C GLU A 597 -38.88 -17.62 -23.83
N ASN A 598 -39.76 -16.62 -23.99
CA ASN A 598 -40.98 -16.75 -24.78
C ASN A 598 -40.69 -17.04 -26.26
N GLN A 599 -39.75 -16.30 -26.86
CA GLN A 599 -39.32 -16.55 -28.25
C GLN A 599 -38.75 -17.97 -28.44
N VAL A 600 -37.91 -18.43 -27.50
CA VAL A 600 -37.32 -19.77 -27.53
C VAL A 600 -38.39 -20.86 -27.37
N LYS A 601 -39.42 -20.63 -26.51
CA LYS A 601 -40.57 -21.54 -26.35
C LYS A 601 -41.37 -21.66 -27.66
N GLU A 602 -41.67 -20.53 -28.31
CA GLU A 602 -42.40 -20.51 -29.58
C GLU A 602 -41.62 -21.23 -30.69
N ASP A 603 -40.31 -21.02 -30.75
CA ASP A 603 -39.48 -21.64 -31.75
C ASP A 603 -39.24 -23.14 -31.46
N LEU A 604 -39.16 -23.53 -30.20
CA LEU A 604 -39.10 -24.93 -29.79
C LEU A 604 -40.37 -25.69 -30.18
N ALA A 605 -41.53 -25.08 -29.98
CA ALA A 605 -42.81 -25.69 -30.38
C ALA A 605 -42.90 -25.98 -31.90
N LYS A 606 -42.13 -25.26 -32.73
CA LYS A 606 -42.11 -25.46 -34.19
C LYS A 606 -41.07 -26.52 -34.61
N THR A 607 -39.92 -26.58 -33.96
CA THR A 607 -38.77 -27.39 -34.35
C THR A 607 -38.66 -28.69 -33.58
N ASN A 608 -39.06 -28.69 -32.33
CA ASN A 608 -38.91 -29.78 -31.35
C ASN A 608 -37.49 -30.38 -31.32
N SER A 609 -36.46 -29.54 -31.52
CA SER A 609 -35.05 -29.96 -31.60
C SER A 609 -34.12 -28.93 -30.92
N ILE A 610 -33.32 -29.37 -29.97
CA ILE A 610 -32.33 -28.56 -29.30
C ILE A 610 -31.21 -28.15 -30.27
N SER A 611 -30.72 -29.12 -31.04
CA SER A 611 -29.60 -28.87 -31.97
C SER A 611 -29.98 -27.86 -33.08
N ALA A 612 -31.20 -27.94 -33.62
CA ALA A 612 -31.68 -27.00 -34.65
C ALA A 612 -31.84 -25.57 -34.09
N LEU A 613 -32.26 -25.40 -32.85
CA LEU A 613 -32.35 -24.09 -32.20
C LEU A 613 -30.98 -23.57 -31.77
N ALA A 614 -30.10 -24.44 -31.33
CA ALA A 614 -28.70 -24.09 -31.03
C ALA A 614 -28.00 -23.53 -32.28
N GLU A 615 -28.18 -24.16 -33.44
CA GLU A 615 -27.66 -23.68 -34.74
C GLU A 615 -28.30 -22.32 -35.09
N LYS A 616 -29.66 -22.24 -35.02
CA LYS A 616 -30.40 -21.01 -35.33
C LYS A 616 -29.90 -19.80 -34.53
N TYR A 617 -29.62 -19.97 -33.24
CA TYR A 617 -29.18 -18.89 -32.36
C TYR A 617 -27.65 -18.76 -32.25
N SER A 618 -26.90 -19.66 -32.87
CA SER A 618 -25.44 -19.81 -32.70
C SER A 618 -25.10 -20.03 -31.21
N ALA A 619 -25.92 -20.82 -30.53
CA ALA A 619 -25.80 -21.12 -29.11
C ALA A 619 -24.93 -22.35 -28.86
N PRO A 620 -24.08 -22.37 -27.84
CA PRO A 620 -23.34 -23.57 -27.48
C PRO A 620 -24.31 -24.68 -27.04
N SER A 621 -24.15 -25.88 -27.61
CA SER A 621 -24.93 -27.08 -27.27
C SER A 621 -24.06 -28.29 -27.01
N ARG A 622 -24.59 -29.24 -26.26
CA ARG A 622 -23.97 -30.54 -25.95
C ARG A 622 -25.03 -31.62 -25.95
N ASP A 623 -24.82 -32.65 -26.74
CA ASP A 623 -25.77 -33.73 -26.96
C ASP A 623 -25.89 -34.65 -25.71
N SER A 624 -24.87 -34.71 -24.89
CA SER A 624 -24.87 -35.52 -23.68
C SER A 624 -23.94 -34.89 -22.64
N ILE A 625 -24.50 -34.41 -21.56
CA ILE A 625 -23.75 -33.88 -20.43
C ILE A 625 -24.38 -34.36 -19.14
N ARG A 626 -23.53 -34.63 -18.16
CA ARG A 626 -23.97 -34.99 -16.82
C ARG A 626 -24.01 -33.74 -15.94
N LEU A 627 -25.18 -33.40 -15.43
CA LEU A 627 -25.39 -32.36 -14.45
C LEU A 627 -25.46 -32.98 -13.04
N GLY A 628 -24.90 -32.29 -12.04
CA GLY A 628 -25.03 -32.65 -10.62
C GLY A 628 -25.93 -31.65 -9.88
N PHE A 629 -26.76 -32.13 -8.95
CA PHE A 629 -27.63 -31.26 -8.16
C PHE A 629 -26.93 -30.59 -6.98
N ALA A 630 -26.22 -31.38 -6.18
CA ALA A 630 -25.71 -30.90 -4.90
C ALA A 630 -24.28 -30.35 -4.92
N LEU A 631 -23.53 -30.57 -5.98
CA LEU A 631 -22.09 -30.30 -5.99
C LEU A 631 -21.64 -29.75 -7.34
N ASP A 632 -20.81 -28.73 -7.31
CA ASP A 632 -20.09 -28.16 -8.45
C ASP A 632 -19.11 -29.15 -9.13
N VAL A 633 -19.45 -30.44 -9.14
CA VAL A 633 -18.57 -31.49 -9.68
C VAL A 633 -18.43 -31.36 -11.21
N TYR A 634 -19.30 -30.60 -11.86
CA TYR A 634 -19.35 -30.44 -13.30
C TYR A 634 -19.12 -29.01 -13.76
N GLN A 635 -17.95 -28.48 -13.47
CA GLN A 635 -17.51 -27.14 -13.81
C GLN A 635 -17.59 -26.75 -15.30
N ASN A 636 -17.96 -27.70 -16.19
CA ASN A 636 -17.93 -27.50 -17.63
C ASN A 636 -19.29 -27.15 -18.25
N ALA A 637 -20.36 -27.12 -17.50
CA ALA A 637 -21.70 -26.96 -18.09
C ALA A 637 -22.17 -25.52 -18.23
N GLN A 638 -21.58 -24.55 -17.51
CA GLN A 638 -22.03 -23.15 -17.45
C GLN A 638 -23.54 -23.00 -17.14
N VAL A 639 -24.10 -23.95 -16.39
CA VAL A 639 -25.52 -23.96 -16.01
C VAL A 639 -25.68 -23.31 -14.64
N GLU A 640 -26.56 -22.32 -14.55
CA GLU A 640 -26.83 -21.62 -13.31
C GLU A 640 -27.55 -22.51 -12.29
N ASN A 641 -27.24 -22.34 -11.01
CA ASN A 641 -27.85 -23.10 -9.92
C ASN A 641 -29.37 -23.02 -9.90
N SER A 642 -29.94 -21.86 -10.29
CA SER A 642 -31.39 -21.65 -10.44
C SER A 642 -32.01 -22.55 -11.53
N ALA A 643 -31.28 -22.71 -12.64
CA ALA A 643 -31.68 -23.61 -13.73
C ALA A 643 -31.53 -25.08 -13.34
N ILE A 644 -30.39 -25.43 -12.66
CA ILE A 644 -30.17 -26.78 -12.14
C ILE A 644 -31.30 -27.20 -11.22
N GLY A 645 -31.71 -26.34 -10.27
CA GLY A 645 -32.82 -26.62 -9.37
C GLY A 645 -34.13 -26.91 -10.10
N LYS A 646 -34.41 -26.15 -11.16
CA LYS A 646 -35.60 -26.35 -12.00
C LYS A 646 -35.52 -27.66 -12.81
N ILE A 647 -34.36 -27.97 -13.41
CA ILE A 647 -34.10 -29.20 -14.18
C ILE A 647 -34.34 -30.44 -13.31
N PHE A 648 -33.80 -30.46 -12.08
CA PHE A 648 -33.96 -31.59 -11.17
C PHE A 648 -35.37 -31.71 -10.55
N ALA A 649 -36.21 -30.67 -10.66
CA ALA A 649 -37.62 -30.74 -10.30
C ALA A 649 -38.51 -31.28 -11.42
N MET A 650 -37.97 -31.49 -12.64
CA MET A 650 -38.66 -32.02 -13.80
C MET A 650 -38.67 -33.54 -13.78
N GLN A 651 -39.47 -34.16 -14.62
CA GLN A 651 -39.43 -35.58 -14.90
C GLN A 651 -38.48 -35.86 -16.07
N ALA A 652 -37.85 -37.03 -16.06
CA ALA A 652 -37.02 -37.45 -17.17
C ALA A 652 -37.89 -37.51 -18.47
N SER A 653 -37.42 -36.84 -19.50
CA SER A 653 -38.08 -36.76 -20.81
C SER A 653 -37.08 -36.40 -21.90
N ASN A 654 -37.06 -37.21 -22.94
CA ASN A 654 -36.27 -36.89 -24.13
C ASN A 654 -36.87 -35.74 -24.97
N ALA A 655 -38.09 -35.27 -24.62
CA ALA A 655 -38.68 -34.11 -25.26
C ALA A 655 -38.01 -32.83 -24.75
N PRO A 656 -37.49 -31.98 -25.65
CA PRO A 656 -36.87 -30.70 -25.29
C PRO A 656 -37.80 -29.79 -24.50
N GLN A 657 -37.29 -29.16 -23.46
CA GLN A 657 -38.01 -28.19 -22.64
C GLN A 657 -37.15 -26.92 -22.46
N VAL A 658 -37.84 -25.80 -22.20
CA VAL A 658 -37.19 -24.50 -21.93
C VAL A 658 -37.15 -24.29 -20.42
N VAL A 659 -35.95 -23.98 -19.91
CA VAL A 659 -35.73 -23.64 -18.50
C VAL A 659 -35.01 -22.32 -18.44
N SER A 660 -35.58 -21.31 -17.77
CA SER A 660 -34.86 -20.04 -17.52
C SER A 660 -34.08 -20.11 -16.24
N GLY A 661 -32.81 -19.67 -16.31
CA GLY A 661 -31.97 -19.37 -15.18
C GLY A 661 -32.21 -17.97 -14.64
N HIS A 662 -31.17 -17.34 -14.13
CA HIS A 662 -31.15 -15.93 -13.73
C HIS A 662 -30.65 -15.03 -14.85
N ASN A 663 -29.68 -15.48 -15.61
CA ASN A 663 -29.07 -14.73 -16.71
C ASN A 663 -29.22 -15.39 -18.09
N ASN A 664 -29.53 -16.67 -18.15
CA ASN A 664 -29.61 -17.43 -19.40
C ASN A 664 -30.87 -18.26 -19.48
N VAL A 665 -31.26 -18.58 -20.71
CA VAL A 665 -32.32 -19.55 -21.05
C VAL A 665 -31.64 -20.84 -21.49
N TYR A 666 -32.17 -21.97 -21.05
CA TYR A 666 -31.62 -23.30 -21.35
C TYR A 666 -32.65 -24.12 -22.11
N LEU A 667 -32.21 -24.78 -23.17
CA LEU A 667 -32.95 -25.87 -23.80
C LEU A 667 -32.41 -27.18 -23.22
N VAL A 668 -33.30 -28.01 -22.66
CA VAL A 668 -32.91 -29.22 -21.95
C VAL A 668 -33.78 -30.39 -22.33
N ALA A 669 -33.19 -31.53 -22.65
CA ALA A 669 -33.86 -32.82 -22.70
C ALA A 669 -33.18 -33.75 -21.68
N ILE A 670 -33.96 -34.35 -20.78
CA ILE A 670 -33.43 -35.16 -19.68
C ILE A 670 -33.57 -36.63 -20.03
N HIS A 671 -32.47 -37.28 -20.37
CA HIS A 671 -32.44 -38.70 -20.75
C HIS A 671 -32.72 -39.61 -19.56
N ASN A 672 -32.06 -39.40 -18.45
CA ASN A 672 -32.27 -40.12 -17.19
C ASN A 672 -31.74 -39.34 -15.98
N PHE A 673 -32.25 -39.69 -14.83
CA PHE A 673 -31.67 -39.31 -13.55
C PHE A 673 -30.83 -40.45 -13.01
N GLU A 674 -29.69 -40.11 -12.45
CA GLU A 674 -28.77 -41.07 -11.79
C GLU A 674 -28.83 -40.83 -10.28
N GLU A 675 -29.13 -41.87 -9.52
CA GLU A 675 -29.06 -41.80 -8.07
C GLU A 675 -27.62 -42.00 -7.60
N SER A 676 -27.23 -41.17 -6.65
CA SER A 676 -25.93 -41.31 -6.00
C SER A 676 -25.96 -42.45 -5.00
N GLN A 677 -24.93 -43.29 -4.99
CA GLN A 677 -24.73 -44.29 -3.95
C GLN A 677 -23.95 -43.66 -2.79
N PRO A 678 -24.49 -43.62 -1.56
CA PRO A 678 -23.77 -43.09 -0.42
C PRO A 678 -22.51 -43.87 -0.13
N SER A 679 -21.45 -43.18 0.27
CA SER A 679 -20.21 -43.81 0.67
C SER A 679 -20.35 -44.52 2.03
N PRO A 680 -19.54 -45.59 2.31
CA PRO A 680 -19.56 -46.24 3.60
C PRO A 680 -19.32 -45.25 4.75
N GLY A 681 -20.28 -45.18 5.69
CA GLY A 681 -20.23 -44.24 6.82
C GLY A 681 -20.29 -42.76 6.43
N TYR A 682 -20.76 -42.46 5.22
CA TYR A 682 -20.85 -41.10 4.66
C TYR A 682 -19.51 -40.33 4.69
N THR A 683 -18.39 -41.05 4.56
CA THR A 683 -17.05 -40.43 4.68
C THR A 683 -16.79 -39.42 3.57
N TYR A 684 -17.18 -39.76 2.32
CA TYR A 684 -17.03 -38.89 1.18
C TYR A 684 -17.92 -37.65 1.29
N GLU A 685 -19.18 -37.84 1.67
CA GLU A 685 -20.17 -36.76 1.81
C GLU A 685 -19.80 -35.77 2.92
N LYS A 686 -19.26 -36.27 4.05
CA LYS A 686 -18.70 -35.40 5.12
C LYS A 686 -17.49 -34.63 4.64
N MET A 687 -16.58 -35.27 3.91
CA MET A 687 -15.44 -34.58 3.32
C MET A 687 -15.88 -33.49 2.31
N MET A 688 -16.90 -33.79 1.51
CA MET A 688 -17.48 -32.81 0.57
C MET A 688 -18.13 -31.64 1.30
N LEU A 689 -18.89 -31.89 2.35
CA LEU A 689 -19.44 -30.84 3.21
C LEU A 689 -18.35 -29.98 3.82
N GLN A 690 -17.27 -30.61 4.31
CA GLN A 690 -16.10 -29.89 4.81
C GLN A 690 -15.45 -29.01 3.73
N ASN A 691 -15.36 -29.51 2.49
CA ASN A 691 -14.77 -28.75 1.39
C ASN A 691 -15.67 -27.63 0.89
N ILE A 692 -16.98 -27.85 0.78
CA ILE A 692 -17.93 -26.85 0.28
C ILE A 692 -18.22 -25.78 1.33
N ILE A 693 -18.64 -26.20 2.52
CA ILE A 693 -19.00 -25.27 3.59
C ILE A 693 -17.74 -24.77 4.28
N GLY A 694 -16.78 -25.65 4.58
CA GLY A 694 -15.50 -25.31 5.17
C GLY A 694 -14.62 -24.52 4.22
N GLY A 695 -14.62 -24.78 2.91
CA GLY A 695 -13.85 -24.03 1.93
C GLY A 695 -14.35 -22.59 1.75
N ARG A 696 -15.66 -22.37 1.76
CA ARG A 696 -16.24 -21.00 1.76
C ARG A 696 -16.03 -20.27 3.07
N ASN A 697 -16.09 -20.97 4.21
CA ASN A 697 -15.92 -20.39 5.54
C ASN A 697 -14.47 -20.48 6.07
N ARG A 698 -13.55 -21.13 5.36
CA ARG A 698 -12.12 -21.18 5.69
C ARG A 698 -11.38 -19.91 5.29
N ASN A 699 -11.99 -19.07 4.45
CA ASN A 699 -11.39 -17.81 4.12
C ASN A 699 -11.49 -16.87 5.35
N GLU A 700 -10.36 -16.67 6.00
CA GLU A 700 -10.22 -15.77 7.16
C GLU A 700 -10.81 -14.40 6.87
N ALA A 701 -10.67 -13.92 5.63
CA ALA A 701 -11.25 -12.67 5.17
C ALA A 701 -12.78 -12.68 5.27
N THR A 702 -13.47 -13.77 4.89
CA THR A 702 -14.93 -13.88 4.95
C THR A 702 -15.44 -13.87 6.40
N ILE A 703 -14.75 -14.52 7.31
CA ILE A 703 -15.10 -14.53 8.74
C ILE A 703 -14.96 -13.11 9.30
N MET A 704 -13.85 -12.45 9.01
CA MET A 704 -13.60 -11.08 9.47
C MET A 704 -14.59 -10.08 8.86
N GLU A 705 -14.92 -10.22 7.58
CA GLU A 705 -15.94 -9.40 6.91
C GLU A 705 -17.30 -9.54 7.59
N GLY A 706 -17.71 -10.77 7.93
CA GLY A 706 -18.94 -11.00 8.69
C GLY A 706 -18.93 -10.39 10.10
N LEU A 707 -17.78 -10.30 10.75
CA LEU A 707 -17.62 -9.59 12.02
C LEU A 707 -17.72 -8.06 11.83
N LYS A 708 -17.09 -7.53 10.77
CA LYS A 708 -17.16 -6.10 10.41
C LYS A 708 -18.58 -5.68 10.05
N GLU A 709 -19.34 -6.50 9.32
CA GLU A 709 -20.75 -6.23 8.94
C GLU A 709 -21.69 -6.12 10.17
N LYS A 710 -21.42 -6.90 11.20
CA LYS A 710 -22.22 -6.90 12.44
C LYS A 710 -21.82 -5.81 13.43
N ALA A 711 -20.65 -5.22 13.25
CA ALA A 711 -20.11 -4.24 14.17
C ALA A 711 -20.66 -2.82 13.89
N ASP A 712 -20.89 -2.05 14.96
CA ASP A 712 -21.08 -0.61 14.87
C ASP A 712 -19.72 0.07 14.77
N ILE A 713 -19.33 0.44 13.56
CA ILE A 713 -18.05 1.06 13.27
C ILE A 713 -18.25 2.52 12.95
N PHE A 714 -17.54 3.39 13.71
CA PHE A 714 -17.47 4.82 13.44
C PHE A 714 -16.01 5.21 13.19
N ASP A 715 -15.73 5.65 11.96
CA ASP A 715 -14.42 6.11 11.51
C ASP A 715 -14.51 7.58 11.07
N ASN A 716 -13.86 8.44 11.84
CA ASN A 716 -13.79 9.87 11.58
C ASN A 716 -12.33 10.37 11.49
N ARG A 717 -11.41 9.46 11.19
CA ARG A 717 -9.98 9.74 11.08
C ARG A 717 -9.66 10.86 10.09
N CYS A 718 -10.48 10.98 9.04
CA CYS A 718 -10.30 12.01 8.01
C CYS A 718 -10.27 13.45 8.57
N ARG A 719 -10.93 13.70 9.71
CA ARG A 719 -10.91 15.00 10.41
C ARG A 719 -9.62 15.27 11.17
N PHE A 720 -8.94 14.21 11.60
CA PHE A 720 -7.74 14.26 12.43
C PHE A 720 -6.46 14.04 11.64
N TYR A 721 -6.61 13.55 10.42
CA TYR A 721 -5.50 13.39 9.48
C TYR A 721 -5.17 14.75 8.89
N GLN A 722 -4.29 15.48 9.58
CA GLN A 722 -3.69 16.70 9.06
C GLN A 722 -2.34 16.36 8.42
N LYS A 723 -1.99 17.09 7.37
CA LYS A 723 -0.73 16.95 6.62
C LYS A 723 0.48 16.92 7.54
#